data_2a3fdbaa25c5523e4a1182cd469cf8aa
#
_entry.id   2a3fdbaa25c5523e4a1182cd469cf8aa
#
_cell.length_a   1.000
_cell.length_b   1.000
_cell.length_c   1.000
_cell.angle_alpha   90.00
_cell.angle_beta   90.00
_cell.angle_gamma   90.00
#
_symmetry.space_group_name_H-M   'P 1'
#
loop_
_entity.id
_entity.type
_entity.pdbx_description
1 polymer ?
#
loop_
_entity_poly.entity_id
_entity_poly.type
_entity_poly.pdbx_seq_one_letter_code
_entity_poly.pdbx_strand_id
1 'polypeptide(L)'
;VKTLLVDNHDSYTYNVFHLLAAASGEVPMVVNNDAVSWRVLTRMDFDAIVLSPGPGHPSRWHDFGVCRDILRYSEVPVFGICLGHQGIGNLLEGTVNRAPMAMHGRLSRVMHEGKGLFKDVPQGFSVVRYHSLAITSPPGPEGHVVAWAEDGVVMGVEHTKRPIWGVQFHPESISTEYGLKIAENFFDLAASYQRPQRPAGRATILPRAVKPERRAAGGAKQGEMELRMRTIEGEAPTEYLYEQLFAASNPSFWFDSADAPTWLAQCSYMGTTAGADRTFATYDVDSGEVTLSRGGVETVERKSIFDYLQKELKRIEVESPEGVERGLVGGYVGYLGYELKADCGSPNVHSSDMPDAAMMLANRVVAVDHTKNLTYVFALCRGEDPEAELWLEDTAETIAAAISSPPAERPLAPPMEPGGHVTFRSGRGRERYLADIAKSQAELLAGESYEVCLTDQFSTDASPEPFDLYRQLRRSNPSPFSAFLQLGENTIVSSSPERFISVDRDRQVMARPIKGTVSRVEDPDADRAVREELEADEKTYAEHLMIVDLLRNDLGVVCDVDSVEVPDLMVVEPYATVHQMVSTIVGHLEEGRSPVDCVRATFPGGSMTGAPKERTMEIIDDLEEEARGVYSGSIGYFGADGHTDLNIVIRTIVMRRGGRTTIGAGGAIVMQSDPEEEFDEILLKARAPMAAIARTLTGSDGADAWSVELEPVREAEAA
;
A
#
# COMPACT_ATOMS: atom_id res chain seq x y z
N VAL A 1 32.68 -1.00 7.25
CA VAL A 1 32.91 -0.69 5.80
C VAL A 1 31.83 0.29 5.37
N LYS A 2 32.23 1.54 5.12
CA LYS A 2 31.30 2.56 4.63
C LYS A 2 30.80 2.20 3.23
N THR A 3 29.52 1.96 3.09
CA THR A 3 28.93 1.46 1.84
C THR A 3 28.09 2.52 1.17
N LEU A 4 28.27 2.70 -0.15
CA LEU A 4 27.38 3.43 -1.03
C LEU A 4 26.44 2.46 -1.70
N LEU A 5 25.13 2.60 -1.49
CA LEU A 5 24.08 1.88 -2.21
C LEU A 5 23.55 2.81 -3.30
N VAL A 6 23.68 2.40 -4.56
CA VAL A 6 23.14 3.13 -5.70
C VAL A 6 21.80 2.52 -6.07
N ASP A 7 20.76 3.32 -5.95
CA ASP A 7 19.37 2.94 -6.23
C ASP A 7 19.05 3.14 -7.72
N ASN A 8 18.63 2.07 -8.38
CA ASN A 8 18.17 2.06 -9.76
C ASN A 8 16.64 2.20 -9.85
N HIS A 9 16.02 2.96 -8.94
CA HIS A 9 14.57 3.15 -8.86
C HIS A 9 13.81 1.84 -8.67
N ASP A 10 14.36 0.97 -7.79
CA ASP A 10 13.79 -0.32 -7.49
C ASP A 10 12.93 -0.30 -6.23
N SER A 11 11.92 -1.14 -6.19
CA SER A 11 11.04 -1.30 -5.03
C SER A 11 11.56 -2.28 -3.96
N TYR A 12 12.83 -2.70 -4.06
CA TYR A 12 13.48 -3.58 -3.07
C TYR A 12 14.81 -2.99 -2.56
N THR A 13 15.13 -1.77 -2.94
CA THR A 13 16.39 -1.10 -2.54
C THR A 13 16.53 -0.98 -1.03
N TYR A 14 15.44 -0.69 -0.30
CA TYR A 14 15.50 -0.63 1.16
C TYR A 14 15.56 -2.00 1.83
N ASN A 15 15.09 -3.07 1.18
CA ASN A 15 15.40 -4.43 1.63
C ASN A 15 16.92 -4.72 1.51
N VAL A 16 17.55 -4.30 0.40
CA VAL A 16 19.03 -4.35 0.26
C VAL A 16 19.70 -3.50 1.33
N PHE A 17 19.22 -2.28 1.58
CA PHE A 17 19.73 -1.38 2.62
C PHE A 17 19.77 -2.06 3.99
N HIS A 18 18.66 -2.67 4.43
CA HIS A 18 18.59 -3.39 5.70
C HIS A 18 19.49 -4.62 5.73
N LEU A 19 19.55 -5.40 4.64
CA LEU A 19 20.45 -6.54 4.51
C LEU A 19 21.92 -6.11 4.68
N LEU A 20 22.33 -5.01 4.05
CA LEU A 20 23.70 -4.50 4.13
C LEU A 20 24.00 -3.94 5.53
N ALA A 21 23.05 -3.26 6.16
CA ALA A 21 23.18 -2.77 7.53
C ALA A 21 23.36 -3.93 8.51
N ALA A 22 22.55 -4.97 8.41
CA ALA A 22 22.67 -6.19 9.23
C ALA A 22 24.03 -6.90 9.02
N ALA A 23 24.50 -7.02 7.76
CA ALA A 23 25.73 -7.72 7.43
C ALA A 23 27.00 -6.94 7.85
N SER A 24 26.98 -5.61 7.81
CA SER A 24 28.17 -4.78 8.10
C SER A 24 28.17 -4.14 9.48
N GLY A 25 27.02 -4.04 10.13
CA GLY A 25 26.82 -3.24 11.35
C GLY A 25 26.87 -1.72 11.11
N GLU A 26 26.87 -1.26 9.86
CA GLU A 26 26.90 0.16 9.47
C GLU A 26 25.80 0.45 8.45
N VAL A 27 25.13 1.58 8.61
CA VAL A 27 24.04 2.02 7.72
C VAL A 27 24.61 2.51 6.39
N PRO A 28 24.20 1.96 5.23
CA PRO A 28 24.64 2.41 3.91
C PRO A 28 24.15 3.83 3.59
N MET A 29 24.89 4.53 2.73
CA MET A 29 24.44 5.78 2.12
C MET A 29 23.70 5.44 0.81
N VAL A 30 22.47 5.89 0.65
CA VAL A 30 21.66 5.66 -0.56
C VAL A 30 21.72 6.89 -1.48
N VAL A 31 21.89 6.66 -2.78
CA VAL A 31 21.80 7.69 -3.83
C VAL A 31 21.14 7.10 -5.07
N ASN A 32 20.23 7.85 -5.71
CA ASN A 32 19.64 7.42 -6.97
C ASN A 32 20.66 7.48 -8.11
N ASN A 33 20.56 6.58 -9.07
CA ASN A 33 21.51 6.42 -10.17
C ASN A 33 21.59 7.64 -11.11
N ASP A 34 20.58 8.46 -11.13
CA ASP A 34 20.46 9.69 -11.93
C ASP A 34 20.70 10.99 -11.14
N ALA A 35 20.67 10.92 -9.80
CA ALA A 35 20.78 12.09 -8.94
C ALA A 35 22.18 12.71 -8.91
N VAL A 36 23.24 11.90 -9.16
CA VAL A 36 24.63 12.33 -9.01
C VAL A 36 25.50 11.83 -10.15
N SER A 37 26.50 12.63 -10.54
CA SER A 37 27.50 12.19 -11.51
C SER A 37 28.66 11.43 -10.81
N TRP A 38 29.38 10.60 -11.56
CA TRP A 38 30.60 9.94 -11.08
C TRP A 38 31.60 10.93 -10.44
N ARG A 39 31.75 12.12 -11.02
CA ARG A 39 32.64 13.19 -10.48
C ARG A 39 32.23 13.63 -9.06
N VAL A 40 30.95 13.60 -8.73
CA VAL A 40 30.47 13.90 -7.36
C VAL A 40 30.77 12.72 -6.45
N LEU A 41 30.46 11.50 -6.87
CA LEU A 41 30.71 10.27 -6.10
C LEU A 41 32.19 10.14 -5.72
N THR A 42 33.13 10.47 -6.63
CA THR A 42 34.57 10.39 -6.33
C THR A 42 35.05 11.30 -5.20
N ARG A 43 34.20 12.24 -4.72
CA ARG A 43 34.49 13.13 -3.59
C ARG A 43 33.86 12.67 -2.28
N MET A 44 32.99 11.65 -2.34
CA MET A 44 32.35 11.07 -1.17
C MET A 44 33.28 10.03 -0.52
N ASP A 45 33.08 9.77 0.76
CA ASP A 45 33.88 8.83 1.54
C ASP A 45 33.13 7.51 1.72
N PHE A 46 33.50 6.51 0.92
CA PHE A 46 32.99 5.15 0.98
C PHE A 46 34.10 4.14 0.63
N ASP A 47 33.97 2.92 1.14
CA ASP A 47 34.92 1.83 0.98
C ASP A 47 34.43 0.77 -0.01
N ALA A 48 33.12 0.66 -0.19
CA ALA A 48 32.46 -0.28 -1.09
C ALA A 48 31.22 0.35 -1.75
N ILE A 49 30.81 -0.20 -2.89
CA ILE A 49 29.61 0.22 -3.62
C ILE A 49 28.72 -0.99 -3.86
N VAL A 50 27.43 -0.84 -3.65
CA VAL A 50 26.41 -1.81 -4.06
C VAL A 50 25.50 -1.18 -5.11
N LEU A 51 25.26 -1.88 -6.21
CA LEU A 51 24.34 -1.50 -7.28
C LEU A 51 23.07 -2.29 -7.10
N SER A 52 21.94 -1.61 -6.84
CA SER A 52 20.66 -2.23 -6.53
C SER A 52 20.07 -2.99 -7.74
N PRO A 53 19.04 -3.81 -7.52
CA PRO A 53 18.07 -4.17 -8.55
C PRO A 53 17.46 -2.93 -9.23
N GLY A 54 16.64 -3.14 -10.26
CA GLY A 54 15.91 -2.07 -10.93
C GLY A 54 15.21 -2.51 -12.19
N PRO A 55 14.25 -1.72 -12.70
CA PRO A 55 13.59 -1.97 -13.99
C PRO A 55 14.50 -1.66 -15.17
N GLY A 56 14.08 -2.13 -16.36
CA GLY A 56 14.67 -1.78 -17.63
C GLY A 56 15.91 -2.59 -17.99
N HIS A 57 16.88 -1.96 -18.68
CA HIS A 57 18.02 -2.64 -19.30
C HIS A 57 19.34 -1.90 -19.04
N PRO A 58 20.44 -2.59 -18.61
CA PRO A 58 21.68 -1.93 -18.17
C PRO A 58 22.46 -1.23 -19.30
N SER A 59 22.09 -1.40 -20.57
CA SER A 59 22.66 -0.63 -21.69
C SER A 59 21.94 0.70 -21.95
N ARG A 60 20.76 0.92 -21.39
CA ARG A 60 20.05 2.20 -21.49
C ARG A 60 20.56 3.16 -20.42
N TRP A 61 20.83 4.40 -20.81
CA TRP A 61 21.39 5.38 -19.87
C TRP A 61 20.38 5.75 -18.76
N HIS A 62 19.12 5.94 -19.10
CA HIS A 62 18.09 6.32 -18.12
C HIS A 62 17.80 5.22 -17.09
N ASP A 63 18.00 3.94 -17.44
CA ASP A 63 17.76 2.83 -16.51
C ASP A 63 18.96 2.60 -15.56
N PHE A 64 20.19 2.90 -16.02
CA PHE A 64 21.41 2.49 -15.32
C PHE A 64 22.32 3.65 -14.91
N GLY A 65 22.08 4.86 -15.37
CA GLY A 65 22.71 6.12 -14.96
C GLY A 65 24.19 6.02 -14.63
N VAL A 66 24.56 6.53 -13.44
CA VAL A 66 25.94 6.57 -12.94
C VAL A 66 26.55 5.18 -12.69
N CYS A 67 25.73 4.12 -12.58
CA CYS A 67 26.22 2.74 -12.39
C CYS A 67 27.19 2.31 -13.49
N ARG A 68 26.98 2.77 -14.73
CA ARG A 68 27.90 2.53 -15.85
C ARG A 68 29.28 3.11 -15.60
N ASP A 69 29.37 4.33 -15.10
CA ASP A 69 30.64 4.97 -14.78
C ASP A 69 31.30 4.32 -13.58
N ILE A 70 30.53 3.93 -12.57
CA ILE A 70 31.00 3.17 -11.41
C ILE A 70 31.69 1.88 -11.87
N LEU A 71 31.02 1.08 -12.66
CA LEU A 71 31.58 -0.18 -13.18
C LEU A 71 32.84 0.05 -14.00
N ARG A 72 32.92 1.13 -14.74
CA ARG A 72 34.07 1.44 -15.60
C ARG A 72 35.27 1.98 -14.84
N TYR A 73 35.05 2.84 -13.83
CA TYR A 73 36.10 3.65 -13.23
C TYR A 73 36.32 3.41 -11.73
N SER A 74 35.48 2.63 -11.06
CA SER A 74 35.65 2.38 -9.63
C SER A 74 36.92 1.58 -9.30
N GLU A 75 37.63 2.04 -8.29
CA GLU A 75 38.80 1.37 -7.70
C GLU A 75 38.46 0.71 -6.36
N VAL A 76 37.22 0.79 -5.90
CA VAL A 76 36.71 0.14 -4.69
C VAL A 76 35.87 -1.08 -5.04
N PRO A 77 35.70 -2.03 -4.09
CA PRO A 77 34.81 -3.16 -4.25
C PRO A 77 33.41 -2.79 -4.72
N VAL A 78 32.86 -3.53 -5.68
CA VAL A 78 31.53 -3.34 -6.23
C VAL A 78 30.75 -4.65 -6.16
N PHE A 79 29.53 -4.59 -5.65
CA PHE A 79 28.57 -5.70 -5.66
C PHE A 79 27.32 -5.29 -6.46
N GLY A 80 26.95 -6.03 -7.47
CA GLY A 80 25.76 -5.80 -8.29
C GLY A 80 24.69 -6.85 -8.04
N ILE A 81 23.46 -6.41 -7.82
CA ILE A 81 22.28 -7.25 -7.60
C ILE A 81 21.31 -7.07 -8.78
N CYS A 82 20.84 -8.15 -9.38
CA CYS A 82 19.88 -8.20 -10.49
C CYS A 82 20.26 -7.25 -11.65
N LEU A 83 19.70 -6.07 -11.79
CA LEU A 83 20.11 -5.08 -12.81
C LEU A 83 21.59 -4.70 -12.66
N GLY A 84 22.07 -4.53 -11.42
CA GLY A 84 23.49 -4.29 -11.13
C GLY A 84 24.38 -5.43 -11.63
N HIS A 85 23.99 -6.69 -11.45
CA HIS A 85 24.66 -7.88 -11.98
C HIS A 85 24.66 -7.91 -13.52
N GLN A 86 23.52 -7.58 -14.13
CA GLN A 86 23.42 -7.49 -15.59
C GLN A 86 24.35 -6.40 -16.16
N GLY A 87 24.48 -5.27 -15.45
CA GLY A 87 25.47 -4.23 -15.77
C GLY A 87 26.90 -4.73 -15.70
N ILE A 88 27.24 -5.57 -14.71
CA ILE A 88 28.54 -6.25 -14.64
C ILE A 88 28.71 -7.21 -15.83
N GLY A 89 27.67 -7.95 -16.21
CA GLY A 89 27.67 -8.78 -17.40
C GLY A 89 28.06 -8.02 -18.66
N ASN A 90 27.48 -6.83 -18.88
CA ASN A 90 27.82 -5.95 -19.99
C ASN A 90 29.28 -5.43 -19.90
N LEU A 91 29.76 -5.08 -18.69
CA LEU A 91 31.18 -4.72 -18.50
C LEU A 91 32.12 -5.82 -18.90
N LEU A 92 31.75 -7.08 -18.64
CA LEU A 92 32.49 -8.27 -18.91
C LEU A 92 32.33 -8.81 -20.36
N GLU A 93 31.82 -7.98 -21.27
CA GLU A 93 31.57 -8.32 -22.67
C GLU A 93 30.52 -9.42 -22.89
N GLY A 94 29.73 -9.73 -21.86
CA GLY A 94 28.56 -10.62 -21.96
C GLY A 94 27.38 -9.87 -22.57
N THR A 95 26.39 -10.61 -23.04
CA THR A 95 25.15 -10.06 -23.63
C THR A 95 24.00 -10.24 -22.66
N VAL A 96 23.30 -9.16 -22.37
CA VAL A 96 22.06 -9.20 -21.59
C VAL A 96 20.88 -9.22 -22.57
N ASN A 97 20.03 -10.23 -22.45
CA ASN A 97 18.82 -10.41 -23.26
C ASN A 97 17.73 -11.09 -22.44
N ARG A 98 16.60 -11.38 -23.07
CA ARG A 98 15.51 -12.14 -22.44
C ARG A 98 16.01 -13.46 -21.88
N ALA A 99 15.70 -13.74 -20.63
CA ALA A 99 15.89 -15.03 -20.00
C ALA A 99 15.07 -16.12 -20.72
N PRO A 100 15.43 -17.40 -20.60
CA PRO A 100 14.62 -18.49 -21.17
C PRO A 100 13.17 -18.47 -20.68
N MET A 101 12.95 -18.02 -19.46
CA MET A 101 11.64 -17.81 -18.84
C MET A 101 11.72 -16.56 -17.95
N ALA A 102 10.70 -15.73 -17.99
CA ALA A 102 10.55 -14.63 -17.02
C ALA A 102 10.23 -15.21 -15.63
N MET A 103 10.97 -14.74 -14.63
CA MET A 103 10.88 -15.23 -13.26
C MET A 103 10.55 -14.03 -12.35
N HIS A 104 9.31 -13.95 -11.89
CA HIS A 104 8.81 -12.88 -11.01
C HIS A 104 8.26 -13.50 -9.73
N GLY A 105 8.94 -13.30 -8.60
CA GLY A 105 8.57 -13.88 -7.30
C GLY A 105 8.78 -15.41 -7.22
N ARG A 106 9.52 -16.00 -8.14
CA ARG A 106 9.67 -17.44 -8.22
C ARG A 106 10.99 -17.92 -7.63
N LEU A 107 10.94 -19.08 -6.98
CA LEU A 107 12.10 -19.75 -6.40
C LEU A 107 12.89 -20.55 -7.45
N SER A 108 14.21 -20.59 -7.29
CA SER A 108 15.12 -21.44 -8.05
C SER A 108 16.26 -21.94 -7.17
N ARG A 109 16.78 -23.12 -7.50
CA ARG A 109 17.96 -23.65 -6.82
C ARG A 109 19.23 -23.20 -7.52
N VAL A 110 20.23 -22.79 -6.74
CA VAL A 110 21.51 -22.27 -7.24
C VAL A 110 22.63 -23.22 -6.90
N MET A 111 23.41 -23.56 -7.95
CA MET A 111 24.70 -24.26 -7.88
C MET A 111 25.81 -23.24 -8.04
N HIS A 112 26.94 -23.41 -7.30
CA HIS A 112 28.03 -22.45 -7.28
C HIS A 112 29.38 -23.09 -7.00
N GLU A 113 30.49 -22.37 -7.17
CA GLU A 113 31.83 -22.86 -6.96
C GLU A 113 32.27 -22.98 -5.48
N GLY A 114 31.48 -22.52 -4.53
CA GLY A 114 31.79 -22.61 -3.08
C GLY A 114 32.87 -21.65 -2.58
N LYS A 115 33.15 -20.57 -3.30
CA LYS A 115 34.15 -19.53 -2.93
C LYS A 115 33.63 -18.12 -3.18
N GLY A 116 34.41 -17.12 -2.76
CA GLY A 116 34.05 -15.72 -2.90
C GLY A 116 32.73 -15.43 -2.19
N LEU A 117 31.77 -14.86 -2.90
CA LEU A 117 30.43 -14.58 -2.35
C LEU A 117 29.71 -15.83 -1.81
N PHE A 118 30.01 -17.01 -2.34
CA PHE A 118 29.34 -18.27 -2.00
C PHE A 118 30.15 -19.14 -1.01
N LYS A 119 31.15 -18.55 -0.31
CA LYS A 119 31.88 -19.25 0.74
C LYS A 119 30.93 -19.63 1.88
N ASP A 120 30.98 -20.92 2.28
CA ASP A 120 30.14 -21.49 3.36
C ASP A 120 28.62 -21.42 3.08
N VAL A 121 28.21 -21.28 1.82
CA VAL A 121 26.83 -21.42 1.36
C VAL A 121 26.61 -22.84 0.83
N PRO A 122 25.53 -23.56 1.21
CA PRO A 122 25.25 -24.90 0.70
C PRO A 122 24.93 -24.91 -0.80
N GLN A 123 25.27 -26.03 -1.48
CA GLN A 123 24.87 -26.23 -2.88
C GLN A 123 23.35 -26.46 -3.00
N GLY A 124 22.74 -25.88 -4.03
CA GLY A 124 21.31 -26.04 -4.28
C GLY A 124 20.42 -25.28 -3.29
N PHE A 125 20.92 -24.19 -2.69
CA PHE A 125 20.11 -23.31 -1.85
C PHE A 125 19.05 -22.57 -2.69
N SER A 126 17.94 -22.25 -2.08
CA SER A 126 16.79 -21.61 -2.72
C SER A 126 16.95 -20.09 -2.77
N VAL A 127 16.66 -19.48 -3.91
CA VAL A 127 16.69 -18.02 -4.09
C VAL A 127 15.48 -17.52 -4.82
N VAL A 128 15.10 -16.28 -4.54
CA VAL A 128 14.03 -15.59 -5.25
C VAL A 128 14.58 -14.85 -6.47
N ARG A 129 13.85 -14.95 -7.57
CA ARG A 129 14.17 -14.26 -8.84
C ARG A 129 13.07 -13.30 -9.21
N TYR A 130 13.46 -12.06 -9.58
CA TYR A 130 12.58 -11.01 -10.10
C TYR A 130 13.19 -10.45 -11.38
N HIS A 131 13.20 -11.23 -12.48
CA HIS A 131 13.82 -10.78 -13.73
C HIS A 131 13.24 -11.44 -14.99
N SER A 132 13.14 -10.67 -16.06
CA SER A 132 12.85 -11.12 -17.42
C SER A 132 14.12 -11.16 -18.28
N LEU A 133 15.16 -10.45 -17.88
CA LEU A 133 16.44 -10.35 -18.57
C LEU A 133 17.52 -11.08 -17.78
N ALA A 134 18.51 -11.63 -18.50
CA ALA A 134 19.66 -12.33 -17.91
C ALA A 134 20.88 -12.20 -18.81
N ILE A 135 22.05 -12.54 -18.28
CA ILE A 135 23.27 -12.73 -19.07
C ILE A 135 23.12 -14.00 -19.91
N THR A 136 22.97 -13.85 -21.22
CA THR A 136 22.69 -14.95 -22.16
C THR A 136 23.90 -15.44 -22.95
N SER A 137 25.01 -14.69 -22.95
CA SER A 137 26.29 -15.17 -23.50
C SER A 137 27.35 -15.21 -22.40
N PRO A 138 28.33 -16.14 -22.49
CA PRO A 138 29.43 -16.18 -21.54
C PRO A 138 30.15 -14.84 -21.47
N PRO A 139 30.62 -14.41 -20.28
CA PRO A 139 31.50 -13.26 -20.18
C PRO A 139 32.81 -13.48 -20.91
N GLY A 140 33.43 -12.37 -21.36
CA GLY A 140 34.75 -12.36 -21.97
C GLY A 140 35.87 -12.79 -21.01
N PRO A 141 37.16 -12.69 -21.42
CA PRO A 141 38.29 -13.26 -20.70
C PRO A 141 38.55 -12.65 -19.30
N GLU A 142 37.98 -11.52 -19.01
CA GLU A 142 38.08 -10.89 -17.68
C GLU A 142 36.92 -11.23 -16.75
N GLY A 143 35.92 -11.98 -17.23
CA GLY A 143 34.78 -12.42 -16.46
C GLY A 143 34.85 -13.93 -16.13
N HIS A 144 34.29 -14.28 -14.98
CA HIS A 144 34.15 -15.66 -14.54
C HIS A 144 32.74 -15.91 -13.98
N VAL A 145 32.06 -16.95 -14.49
CA VAL A 145 30.77 -17.40 -13.97
C VAL A 145 31.02 -18.26 -12.75
N VAL A 146 30.46 -17.90 -11.60
CA VAL A 146 30.67 -18.58 -10.32
C VAL A 146 29.44 -19.28 -9.77
N ALA A 147 28.25 -18.98 -10.34
CA ALA A 147 26.99 -19.61 -9.96
C ALA A 147 25.97 -19.62 -11.12
N TRP A 148 25.09 -20.63 -11.12
CA TRP A 148 24.03 -20.82 -12.11
C TRP A 148 22.83 -21.53 -11.51
N ALA A 149 21.65 -21.24 -12.04
CA ALA A 149 20.42 -21.91 -11.67
C ALA A 149 20.24 -23.23 -12.42
N GLU A 150 19.30 -24.05 -12.00
CA GLU A 150 18.94 -25.34 -12.60
C GLU A 150 18.48 -25.24 -14.08
N ASP A 151 17.95 -24.08 -14.50
CA ASP A 151 17.60 -23.77 -15.90
C ASP A 151 18.78 -23.26 -16.73
N GLY A 152 20.01 -23.25 -16.17
CA GLY A 152 21.24 -22.84 -16.80
C GLY A 152 21.48 -21.33 -16.86
N VAL A 153 20.60 -20.52 -16.30
CA VAL A 153 20.75 -19.04 -16.20
C VAL A 153 21.92 -18.70 -15.27
N VAL A 154 22.78 -17.76 -15.69
CA VAL A 154 23.91 -17.27 -14.89
C VAL A 154 23.40 -16.53 -13.67
N MET A 155 23.70 -17.07 -12.48
CA MET A 155 23.27 -16.53 -11.19
C MET A 155 24.37 -15.77 -10.45
N GLY A 156 25.63 -15.93 -10.85
CA GLY A 156 26.73 -15.23 -10.22
C GLY A 156 27.91 -15.05 -11.19
N VAL A 157 28.48 -13.83 -11.18
CA VAL A 157 29.71 -13.49 -11.94
C VAL A 157 30.69 -12.73 -11.07
N GLU A 158 31.98 -12.88 -11.41
CA GLU A 158 33.05 -12.09 -10.83
C GLU A 158 34.03 -11.62 -11.91
N HIS A 159 34.64 -10.46 -11.69
CA HIS A 159 35.73 -9.97 -12.51
C HIS A 159 37.06 -10.56 -12.03
N THR A 160 37.83 -11.18 -12.93
CA THR A 160 39.06 -11.91 -12.57
C THR A 160 40.20 -11.06 -12.02
N LYS A 161 40.19 -9.72 -12.25
CA LYS A 161 41.26 -8.78 -11.86
C LYS A 161 40.81 -7.65 -10.96
N ARG A 162 39.55 -7.29 -11.02
CA ARG A 162 38.99 -6.16 -10.23
C ARG A 162 38.05 -6.68 -9.14
N PRO A 163 37.89 -6.00 -8.03
CA PRO A 163 37.02 -6.41 -6.93
C PRO A 163 35.53 -6.14 -7.28
N ILE A 164 35.00 -6.87 -8.27
CA ILE A 164 33.64 -6.71 -8.78
C ILE A 164 32.97 -8.08 -8.81
N TRP A 165 31.83 -8.16 -8.15
CA TRP A 165 30.99 -9.34 -8.05
C TRP A 165 29.53 -9.01 -8.31
N GLY A 166 28.75 -9.97 -8.78
CA GLY A 166 27.33 -9.78 -8.96
C GLY A 166 26.52 -11.05 -8.87
N VAL A 167 25.27 -10.92 -8.40
CA VAL A 167 24.27 -11.99 -8.35
C VAL A 167 22.99 -11.58 -9.07
N GLN A 168 22.39 -12.51 -9.85
CA GLN A 168 21.16 -12.25 -10.60
C GLN A 168 19.91 -12.31 -9.72
N PHE A 169 19.91 -13.13 -8.68
CA PHE A 169 18.82 -13.28 -7.73
C PHE A 169 18.83 -12.15 -6.67
N HIS A 170 17.79 -12.12 -5.87
CA HIS A 170 17.59 -11.12 -4.82
C HIS A 170 17.98 -11.68 -3.44
N PRO A 171 19.19 -11.40 -2.93
CA PRO A 171 19.63 -11.87 -1.60
C PRO A 171 18.84 -11.22 -0.45
N GLU A 172 18.20 -10.09 -0.68
CA GLU A 172 17.42 -9.31 0.28
C GLU A 172 15.96 -9.81 0.43
N SER A 173 15.47 -10.64 -0.50
CA SER A 173 14.11 -11.18 -0.45
C SER A 173 13.90 -12.07 0.76
N ILE A 174 12.71 -12.01 1.38
CA ILE A 174 12.37 -12.76 2.59
C ILE A 174 12.48 -14.29 2.37
N SER A 175 12.24 -14.78 1.15
CA SER A 175 12.28 -16.21 0.82
C SER A 175 13.62 -16.65 0.19
N THR A 176 14.64 -15.80 0.14
CA THR A 176 16.00 -16.19 -0.28
C THR A 176 16.79 -16.74 0.90
N GLU A 177 17.23 -17.99 0.77
CA GLU A 177 18.13 -18.62 1.75
C GLU A 177 19.53 -18.01 1.68
N TYR A 178 20.21 -17.88 2.82
CA TYR A 178 21.62 -17.42 2.92
C TYR A 178 21.92 -16.03 2.35
N GLY A 179 20.91 -15.16 2.14
CA GLY A 179 21.12 -13.79 1.65
C GLY A 179 22.05 -12.98 2.55
N LEU A 180 21.86 -13.02 3.86
CA LEU A 180 22.73 -12.38 4.84
C LEU A 180 24.17 -12.89 4.74
N LYS A 181 24.37 -14.21 4.59
CA LYS A 181 25.71 -14.82 4.45
C LYS A 181 26.44 -14.35 3.20
N ILE A 182 25.73 -14.16 2.09
CA ILE A 182 26.29 -13.62 0.84
C ILE A 182 26.73 -12.17 1.02
N ALA A 183 25.91 -11.35 1.72
CA ALA A 183 26.29 -9.98 2.05
C ALA A 183 27.49 -9.90 3.01
N GLU A 184 27.56 -10.74 4.05
CA GLU A 184 28.74 -10.87 4.93
C GLU A 184 29.99 -11.24 4.13
N ASN A 185 29.90 -12.23 3.23
CA ASN A 185 31.00 -12.63 2.39
C ASN A 185 31.49 -11.50 1.46
N PHE A 186 30.55 -10.67 0.95
CA PHE A 186 30.94 -9.47 0.21
C PHE A 186 31.76 -8.50 1.07
N PHE A 187 31.33 -8.24 2.31
CA PHE A 187 32.09 -7.37 3.22
C PHE A 187 33.44 -7.94 3.63
N ASP A 188 33.58 -9.26 3.81
CA ASP A 188 34.86 -9.93 4.04
C ASP A 188 35.81 -9.76 2.84
N LEU A 189 35.29 -9.91 1.62
CA LEU A 189 36.04 -9.67 0.38
C LEU A 189 36.46 -8.20 0.25
N ALA A 190 35.55 -7.26 0.54
CA ALA A 190 35.79 -5.83 0.50
C ALA A 190 36.85 -5.40 1.53
N ALA A 191 36.78 -5.91 2.75
CA ALA A 191 37.77 -5.63 3.81
C ALA A 191 39.16 -6.19 3.50
N SER A 192 39.24 -7.31 2.77
CA SER A 192 40.51 -7.91 2.34
C SER A 192 41.19 -7.17 1.19
N TYR A 193 40.45 -6.31 0.48
CA TYR A 193 40.95 -5.58 -0.67
C TYR A 193 41.81 -4.38 -0.26
N GLN A 194 43.09 -4.41 -0.64
CA GLN A 194 44.00 -3.29 -0.39
C GLN A 194 43.80 -2.19 -1.43
N ARG A 195 43.11 -1.14 -1.03
CA ARG A 195 42.89 0.04 -1.87
C ARG A 195 44.23 0.68 -2.24
N PRO A 196 44.47 1.02 -3.52
CA PRO A 196 45.60 1.88 -3.90
C PRO A 196 45.54 3.19 -3.10
N GLN A 197 46.67 3.61 -2.47
CA GLN A 197 46.70 4.82 -1.65
C GLN A 197 46.29 6.05 -2.49
N ARG A 198 45.16 6.67 -2.16
CA ARG A 198 44.80 7.98 -2.72
C ARG A 198 45.77 9.04 -2.22
N PRO A 199 46.29 9.92 -3.10
CA PRO A 199 47.03 11.11 -2.62
C PRO A 199 46.14 11.94 -1.69
N ALA A 200 46.60 12.26 -0.51
CA ALA A 200 45.90 13.11 0.44
C ALA A 200 45.66 14.50 -0.20
N GLY A 201 44.42 14.79 -0.62
CA GLY A 201 44.12 16.06 -1.23
C GLY A 201 42.66 16.31 -1.49
N ARG A 202 42.09 17.12 -0.63
CA ARG A 202 40.85 17.94 -0.67
C ARG A 202 39.67 17.44 0.12
N ALA A 203 39.19 18.43 0.91
CA ALA A 203 38.09 18.33 1.86
C ALA A 203 36.88 17.58 1.33
N THR A 204 36.46 16.60 2.09
CA THR A 204 35.22 15.85 1.97
C THR A 204 34.03 16.82 2.16
N ILE A 205 33.27 17.06 1.12
CA ILE A 205 31.96 17.67 1.28
C ILE A 205 31.01 16.53 1.63
N LEU A 206 30.78 16.36 2.93
CA LEU A 206 29.65 15.55 3.38
C LEU A 206 28.38 16.30 2.93
N PRO A 207 27.44 15.67 2.25
CA PRO A 207 26.08 16.17 2.25
C PRO A 207 25.69 16.23 3.73
N ARG A 208 25.41 17.41 4.22
CA ARG A 208 24.89 17.62 5.55
C ARG A 208 23.56 16.89 5.58
N ALA A 209 23.51 15.73 6.23
CA ALA A 209 22.23 15.18 6.65
C ALA A 209 21.52 16.36 7.35
N VAL A 210 20.41 16.78 6.79
CA VAL A 210 19.55 17.78 7.41
C VAL A 210 18.95 17.06 8.60
N LYS A 211 19.68 17.10 9.73
CA LYS A 211 19.06 16.78 11.02
C LYS A 211 17.95 17.80 11.16
N PRO A 212 16.73 17.37 11.40
CA PRO A 212 15.67 18.30 11.74
C PRO A 212 16.18 19.09 12.95
N GLU A 213 16.26 20.42 12.80
CA GLU A 213 16.61 21.30 13.91
C GLU A 213 15.62 20.99 15.04
N ARG A 214 16.15 20.57 16.19
CA ARG A 214 15.41 20.60 17.44
C ARG A 214 14.98 22.04 17.68
N ARG A 215 13.79 22.40 17.21
CA ARG A 215 13.12 23.60 17.69
C ARG A 215 12.76 23.34 19.15
N ALA A 216 13.43 24.07 20.01
CA ALA A 216 13.08 24.14 21.43
C ALA A 216 11.58 24.41 21.56
N ALA A 217 10.89 23.53 22.29
CA ALA A 217 9.52 23.77 22.75
C ALA A 217 9.55 25.01 23.63
N GLY A 218 8.98 26.09 23.12
CA GLY A 218 8.91 27.36 23.83
C GLY A 218 8.05 28.35 23.05
N GLY A 219 6.76 28.13 23.01
CA GLY A 219 5.76 29.07 22.53
C GLY A 219 4.46 28.83 23.29
N ALA A 220 3.91 29.90 23.85
CA ALA A 220 2.75 29.90 24.73
C ALA A 220 1.62 28.97 24.27
N LYS A 221 1.18 28.10 25.18
CA LYS A 221 0.03 27.20 25.08
C LYS A 221 -1.26 28.01 24.95
N GLN A 222 -1.69 28.26 23.72
CA GLN A 222 -2.98 28.86 23.45
C GLN A 222 -3.94 27.72 23.05
N GLY A 223 -4.77 27.25 24.03
CA GLY A 223 -5.88 26.34 23.82
C GLY A 223 -5.48 24.93 23.35
N GLU A 224 -4.85 24.14 24.23
CA GLU A 224 -4.70 22.69 24.02
C GLU A 224 -6.09 22.06 23.81
N MET A 225 -6.17 21.06 22.93
CA MET A 225 -7.36 20.22 22.80
C MET A 225 -7.46 19.32 24.03
N GLU A 226 -8.67 19.13 24.54
CA GLU A 226 -8.98 18.23 25.64
C GLU A 226 -9.88 17.12 25.13
N LEU A 227 -9.59 15.89 25.55
CA LEU A 227 -10.43 14.74 25.26
C LEU A 227 -11.31 14.46 26.49
N ARG A 228 -12.62 14.46 26.28
CA ARG A 228 -13.62 14.11 27.28
C ARG A 228 -14.29 12.81 26.88
N MET A 229 -14.62 11.97 27.86
CA MET A 229 -15.11 10.64 27.60
C MET A 229 -16.25 10.26 28.54
N ARG A 230 -17.16 9.40 28.03
CA ARG A 230 -18.10 8.60 28.85
C ARG A 230 -17.94 7.13 28.44
N THR A 231 -18.01 6.25 29.42
CA THR A 231 -17.96 4.81 29.22
C THR A 231 -19.28 4.21 29.66
N ILE A 232 -19.87 3.39 28.80
CA ILE A 232 -21.14 2.70 29.04
C ILE A 232 -20.87 1.18 28.97
N GLU A 233 -21.32 0.43 29.97
CA GLU A 233 -21.25 -1.03 29.96
C GLU A 233 -22.27 -1.59 28.96
N GLY A 234 -21.82 -2.46 28.08
CA GLY A 234 -22.61 -3.11 27.05
C GLY A 234 -22.22 -2.70 25.64
N GLU A 235 -22.52 -3.60 24.73
CA GLU A 235 -22.36 -3.42 23.28
C GLU A 235 -23.64 -2.82 22.70
N ALA A 236 -23.54 -1.61 22.16
CA ALA A 236 -24.68 -0.92 21.60
C ALA A 236 -24.89 -1.31 20.12
N PRO A 237 -26.15 -1.36 19.62
CA PRO A 237 -26.46 -1.71 18.24
C PRO A 237 -26.00 -0.61 17.28
N THR A 238 -24.90 -0.86 16.57
CA THR A 238 -24.15 0.15 15.77
C THR A 238 -24.99 0.78 14.66
N GLU A 239 -25.82 0.01 13.93
CA GLU A 239 -26.71 0.53 12.89
C GLU A 239 -27.70 1.54 13.44
N TYR A 240 -28.33 1.22 14.57
CA TYR A 240 -29.26 2.12 15.25
C TYR A 240 -28.56 3.39 15.74
N LEU A 241 -27.38 3.24 16.35
CA LEU A 241 -26.64 4.41 16.85
C LEU A 241 -26.26 5.35 15.71
N TYR A 242 -25.75 4.83 14.60
CA TYR A 242 -25.42 5.70 13.47
C TYR A 242 -26.65 6.43 12.94
N GLU A 243 -27.76 5.72 12.78
CA GLU A 243 -29.02 6.32 12.32
C GLU A 243 -29.51 7.45 13.23
N GLN A 244 -29.48 7.25 14.55
CA GLN A 244 -29.99 8.21 15.52
C GLN A 244 -29.06 9.41 15.71
N LEU A 245 -27.76 9.18 15.72
CA LEU A 245 -26.79 10.18 16.16
C LEU A 245 -26.11 10.93 15.00
N PHE A 246 -25.92 10.27 13.85
CA PHE A 246 -25.03 10.79 12.83
C PHE A 246 -25.58 10.82 11.41
N ALA A 247 -26.64 10.07 11.07
CA ALA A 247 -27.16 9.99 9.71
C ALA A 247 -27.66 11.35 9.14
N ALA A 248 -28.08 12.26 10.01
CA ALA A 248 -28.48 13.63 9.63
C ALA A 248 -27.28 14.58 9.50
N SER A 249 -26.07 14.17 9.91
CA SER A 249 -24.85 14.98 9.89
C SER A 249 -24.10 14.82 8.57
N ASN A 250 -23.59 15.94 8.05
CA ASN A 250 -22.70 15.92 6.89
C ASN A 250 -21.60 16.98 7.11
N PRO A 251 -20.32 16.58 7.22
CA PRO A 251 -19.80 15.22 7.08
C PRO A 251 -20.07 14.31 8.28
N SER A 252 -20.15 12.99 8.02
CA SER A 252 -20.24 11.93 9.03
C SER A 252 -19.62 10.64 8.52
N PHE A 253 -19.29 9.74 9.44
CA PHE A 253 -18.71 8.44 9.10
C PHE A 253 -19.21 7.33 10.02
N TRP A 254 -19.14 6.09 9.52
CA TRP A 254 -19.26 4.86 10.27
C TRP A 254 -18.29 3.83 9.72
N PHE A 255 -17.30 3.43 10.53
CA PHE A 255 -16.43 2.28 10.32
C PHE A 255 -17.01 1.11 11.08
N ASP A 256 -17.34 0.03 10.38
CA ASP A 256 -18.09 -1.08 10.91
C ASP A 256 -17.29 -2.37 10.86
N SER A 257 -17.13 -3.01 12.01
CA SER A 257 -16.39 -4.26 12.17
C SER A 257 -17.19 -5.35 12.89
N ALA A 258 -18.51 -5.15 13.03
CA ALA A 258 -19.38 -6.03 13.84
C ALA A 258 -19.37 -7.50 13.41
N ASP A 259 -19.19 -7.79 12.12
CA ASP A 259 -19.16 -9.14 11.57
C ASP A 259 -17.74 -9.66 11.29
N ALA A 260 -16.73 -8.91 11.74
CA ALA A 260 -15.33 -9.30 11.56
C ALA A 260 -14.83 -10.23 12.68
N PRO A 261 -13.80 -11.05 12.40
CA PRO A 261 -13.10 -11.77 13.45
C PRO A 261 -12.56 -10.79 14.49
N THR A 262 -12.84 -11.03 15.77
CA THR A 262 -12.47 -10.13 16.88
C THR A 262 -10.98 -9.86 17.02
N TRP A 263 -10.14 -10.73 16.48
CA TRP A 263 -8.68 -10.54 16.47
C TRP A 263 -8.22 -9.54 15.37
N LEU A 264 -9.04 -9.29 14.35
CA LEU A 264 -8.71 -8.42 13.23
C LEU A 264 -9.33 -7.02 13.36
N ALA A 265 -10.62 -6.97 13.68
CA ALA A 265 -11.35 -5.72 13.84
C ALA A 265 -12.19 -5.80 15.12
N GLN A 266 -11.79 -5.03 16.13
CA GLN A 266 -12.30 -5.16 17.49
C GLN A 266 -13.36 -4.10 17.83
N CYS A 267 -13.36 -2.99 17.09
CA CYS A 267 -14.22 -1.84 17.39
C CYS A 267 -14.91 -1.33 16.13
N SER A 268 -16.15 -0.88 16.30
CA SER A 268 -16.85 -0.04 15.33
C SER A 268 -16.79 1.41 15.78
N TYR A 269 -16.54 2.33 14.85
CA TYR A 269 -16.43 3.77 15.11
C TYR A 269 -17.42 4.54 14.27
N MET A 270 -18.08 5.55 14.86
CA MET A 270 -18.93 6.46 14.14
C MET A 270 -18.81 7.87 14.69
N GLY A 271 -19.04 8.87 13.85
CA GLY A 271 -18.87 10.23 14.32
C GLY A 271 -19.10 11.31 13.27
N THR A 272 -18.87 12.54 13.72
CA THR A 272 -19.00 13.75 12.91
C THR A 272 -18.06 14.85 13.41
N THR A 273 -18.08 16.00 12.74
CA THR A 273 -17.44 17.23 13.17
C THR A 273 -18.50 18.24 13.63
N ALA A 274 -18.34 18.83 14.81
CA ALA A 274 -19.33 19.73 15.41
C ALA A 274 -18.69 20.92 16.11
N GLY A 275 -19.56 21.90 16.51
CA GLY A 275 -19.18 23.07 17.30
C GLY A 275 -18.26 24.05 16.56
N ALA A 276 -17.55 24.88 17.33
CA ALA A 276 -16.63 25.90 16.81
C ALA A 276 -15.41 25.32 16.09
N ASP A 277 -14.98 24.11 16.46
CA ASP A 277 -13.83 23.41 15.85
C ASP A 277 -14.24 22.55 14.64
N ARG A 278 -15.51 22.60 14.19
CA ARG A 278 -15.96 21.89 13.00
C ARG A 278 -15.03 22.18 11.82
N THR A 279 -14.39 21.14 11.31
CA THR A 279 -13.39 21.26 10.23
C THR A 279 -13.60 20.15 9.20
N PHE A 280 -13.68 20.56 7.93
CA PHE A 280 -13.67 19.68 6.78
C PHE A 280 -12.66 20.20 5.77
N ALA A 281 -11.78 19.33 5.27
CA ALA A 281 -10.70 19.63 4.33
C ALA A 281 -10.87 18.77 3.09
N THR A 282 -10.75 19.39 1.91
CA THR A 282 -10.60 18.71 0.64
C THR A 282 -9.30 19.11 -0.01
N TYR A 283 -8.73 18.25 -0.83
CA TYR A 283 -7.45 18.48 -1.50
C TYR A 283 -7.53 18.12 -2.97
N ASP A 284 -6.88 18.93 -3.78
CA ASP A 284 -6.72 18.74 -5.22
C ASP A 284 -5.23 18.76 -5.54
N VAL A 285 -4.74 17.66 -6.11
CA VAL A 285 -3.33 17.42 -6.40
C VAL A 285 -2.81 18.33 -7.51
N ASP A 286 -3.64 18.64 -8.51
CA ASP A 286 -3.20 19.44 -9.67
C ASP A 286 -2.94 20.90 -9.29
N SER A 287 -3.78 21.47 -8.42
CA SER A 287 -3.57 22.82 -7.88
C SER A 287 -2.60 22.85 -6.69
N GLY A 288 -2.44 21.72 -5.97
CA GLY A 288 -1.71 21.63 -4.72
C GLY A 288 -2.38 22.41 -3.60
N GLU A 289 -3.71 22.50 -3.60
CA GLU A 289 -4.49 23.32 -2.69
C GLU A 289 -5.37 22.49 -1.76
N VAL A 290 -5.28 22.79 -0.45
CA VAL A 290 -6.20 22.29 0.56
C VAL A 290 -7.28 23.34 0.78
N THR A 291 -8.52 23.01 0.43
CA THR A 291 -9.71 23.83 0.74
C THR A 291 -10.26 23.43 2.08
N LEU A 292 -10.34 24.39 3.00
CA LEU A 292 -10.76 24.20 4.40
C LEU A 292 -12.09 24.88 4.66
N SER A 293 -13.06 24.15 5.18
CA SER A 293 -14.23 24.70 5.83
C SER A 293 -14.07 24.55 7.34
N ARG A 294 -13.85 25.65 8.06
CA ARG A 294 -13.70 25.64 9.52
C ARG A 294 -14.68 26.62 10.17
N GLY A 295 -15.56 26.11 11.05
CA GLY A 295 -16.59 26.91 11.69
C GLY A 295 -17.50 27.65 10.69
N GLY A 296 -17.69 27.13 9.48
CA GLY A 296 -18.46 27.74 8.39
C GLY A 296 -17.70 28.80 7.57
N VAL A 297 -16.40 29.00 7.82
CA VAL A 297 -15.53 29.87 7.01
C VAL A 297 -14.68 29.00 6.10
N GLU A 298 -14.70 29.33 4.81
CA GLU A 298 -13.87 28.64 3.80
C GLU A 298 -12.56 29.39 3.60
N THR A 299 -11.45 28.64 3.58
CA THR A 299 -10.09 29.14 3.32
C THR A 299 -9.33 28.13 2.48
N VAL A 300 -8.36 28.63 1.69
CA VAL A 300 -7.50 27.79 0.84
C VAL A 300 -6.06 27.92 1.32
N GLU A 301 -5.36 26.78 1.50
CA GLU A 301 -3.94 26.73 1.84
C GLU A 301 -3.20 25.92 0.75
N ARG A 302 -2.12 26.49 0.20
CA ARG A 302 -1.31 25.78 -0.79
C ARG A 302 -0.24 24.94 -0.12
N LYS A 303 -0.50 23.64 -0.03
CA LYS A 303 0.37 22.61 0.55
C LYS A 303 -0.22 21.22 0.27
N SER A 304 0.58 20.17 0.40
CA SER A 304 0.07 18.82 0.29
C SER A 304 -0.88 18.47 1.45
N ILE A 305 -1.77 17.53 1.22
CA ILE A 305 -2.66 17.03 2.27
C ILE A 305 -1.86 16.37 3.42
N PHE A 306 -0.74 15.72 3.12
CA PHE A 306 0.14 15.12 4.12
C PHE A 306 0.77 16.18 5.03
N ASP A 307 1.28 17.28 4.48
CA ASP A 307 1.83 18.39 5.27
C ASP A 307 0.75 19.09 6.10
N TYR A 308 -0.48 19.18 5.57
CA TYR A 308 -1.64 19.69 6.30
C TYR A 308 -1.95 18.79 7.50
N LEU A 309 -2.14 17.49 7.28
CA LEU A 309 -2.47 16.52 8.33
C LEU A 309 -1.39 16.48 9.41
N GLN A 310 -0.12 16.45 9.03
CA GLN A 310 1.00 16.44 9.97
C GLN A 310 1.02 17.68 10.89
N LYS A 311 0.69 18.86 10.33
CA LYS A 311 0.59 20.10 11.10
C LYS A 311 -0.62 20.09 12.04
N GLU A 312 -1.79 19.68 11.55
CA GLU A 312 -3.03 19.73 12.31
C GLU A 312 -3.09 18.66 13.40
N LEU A 313 -2.57 17.45 13.16
CA LEU A 313 -2.48 16.39 14.17
C LEU A 313 -1.64 16.83 15.38
N LYS A 314 -0.53 17.53 15.17
CA LYS A 314 0.26 18.12 16.27
C LYS A 314 -0.49 19.18 17.08
N ARG A 315 -1.53 19.80 16.51
CA ARG A 315 -2.37 20.82 17.19
C ARG A 315 -3.50 20.21 18.02
N ILE A 316 -3.90 18.98 17.67
CA ILE A 316 -4.98 18.27 18.33
C ILE A 316 -4.50 17.08 19.16
N GLU A 317 -3.18 16.94 19.31
CA GLU A 317 -2.55 15.83 20.05
C GLU A 317 -3.10 15.73 21.47
N VAL A 318 -3.54 14.54 21.86
CA VAL A 318 -4.05 14.21 23.19
C VAL A 318 -3.49 12.87 23.65
N GLU A 319 -3.49 12.66 24.96
CA GLU A 319 -3.17 11.33 25.52
C GLU A 319 -4.42 10.43 25.45
N SER A 320 -4.22 9.16 25.14
CA SER A 320 -5.29 8.16 25.19
C SER A 320 -5.79 8.01 26.65
N PRO A 321 -7.10 7.95 26.87
CA PRO A 321 -7.65 7.72 28.20
C PRO A 321 -7.26 6.34 28.75
N GLU A 322 -7.14 6.23 30.08
CA GLU A 322 -6.92 4.96 30.75
C GLU A 322 -8.02 3.96 30.41
N GLY A 323 -7.65 2.73 30.05
CA GLY A 323 -8.56 1.67 29.64
C GLY A 323 -8.95 1.67 28.16
N VAL A 324 -8.58 2.68 27.38
CA VAL A 324 -8.70 2.73 25.92
C VAL A 324 -7.33 2.42 25.32
N GLU A 325 -7.10 1.17 24.98
CA GLU A 325 -5.78 0.70 24.51
C GLU A 325 -5.57 0.90 23.01
N ARG A 326 -6.64 0.95 22.23
CA ARG A 326 -6.61 0.99 20.75
C ARG A 326 -7.78 1.79 20.22
N GLY A 327 -7.59 2.42 19.05
CA GLY A 327 -8.63 2.93 18.19
C GLY A 327 -8.80 4.44 18.17
N LEU A 328 -9.87 4.90 17.56
CA LEU A 328 -10.16 6.31 17.29
C LEU A 328 -10.82 6.99 18.49
N VAL A 329 -10.11 7.88 19.15
CA VAL A 329 -10.64 8.74 20.22
C VAL A 329 -11.07 10.13 19.73
N GLY A 330 -10.77 10.44 18.48
CA GLY A 330 -10.93 11.69 17.75
C GLY A 330 -9.72 11.90 16.83
N GLY A 331 -9.82 12.77 15.84
CA GLY A 331 -8.76 12.97 14.85
C GLY A 331 -9.30 13.21 13.45
N TYR A 332 -8.47 13.03 12.43
CA TYR A 332 -8.87 13.21 11.05
C TYR A 332 -9.36 11.90 10.44
N VAL A 333 -10.57 11.92 9.89
CA VAL A 333 -11.27 10.78 9.28
C VAL A 333 -11.67 11.11 7.85
N GLY A 334 -11.47 10.17 6.92
CA GLY A 334 -11.84 10.38 5.53
C GLY A 334 -11.17 9.41 4.55
N TYR A 335 -10.87 9.90 3.36
CA TYR A 335 -10.16 9.13 2.34
C TYR A 335 -8.98 9.87 1.73
N LEU A 336 -8.05 9.09 1.22
CA LEU A 336 -6.91 9.47 0.38
C LEU A 336 -7.10 8.78 -0.97
N GLY A 337 -7.30 9.53 -2.05
CA GLY A 337 -7.47 9.02 -3.41
C GLY A 337 -6.17 8.60 -4.06
N TYR A 338 -6.26 7.78 -5.10
CA TYR A 338 -5.09 7.21 -5.78
C TYR A 338 -4.14 8.26 -6.38
N GLU A 339 -4.67 9.36 -6.88
CA GLU A 339 -3.92 10.45 -7.51
C GLU A 339 -2.95 11.15 -6.56
N LEU A 340 -3.10 10.97 -5.23
CA LEU A 340 -2.11 11.42 -4.25
C LEU A 340 -0.73 10.77 -4.44
N LYS A 341 -0.59 9.78 -5.32
CA LYS A 341 0.70 9.26 -5.78
C LYS A 341 1.66 10.38 -6.22
N ALA A 342 1.12 11.50 -6.72
CA ALA A 342 1.92 12.66 -7.10
C ALA A 342 2.63 13.33 -5.92
N ASP A 343 2.03 13.33 -4.74
CA ASP A 343 2.65 13.79 -3.50
C ASP A 343 3.62 12.75 -2.88
N CYS A 344 3.63 11.53 -3.45
CA CYS A 344 4.45 10.41 -3.00
C CYS A 344 5.61 10.06 -3.96
N GLY A 345 5.86 10.87 -4.99
CA GLY A 345 7.01 10.75 -5.89
C GLY A 345 6.70 10.28 -7.31
N SER A 346 5.46 9.88 -7.63
CA SER A 346 5.06 9.50 -8.98
C SER A 346 4.25 10.62 -9.64
N PRO A 347 4.56 11.06 -10.87
CA PRO A 347 3.80 12.12 -11.53
C PRO A 347 2.33 11.73 -11.71
N ASN A 348 1.43 12.73 -11.62
CA ASN A 348 0.02 12.56 -11.95
C ASN A 348 -0.22 12.97 -13.39
N VAL A 349 -0.96 12.14 -14.14
CA VAL A 349 -1.30 12.39 -15.56
C VAL A 349 -2.80 12.52 -15.80
N HIS A 350 -3.62 12.02 -14.83
CA HIS A 350 -5.07 12.00 -14.95
C HIS A 350 -5.69 12.75 -13.78
N SER A 351 -6.72 13.56 -14.04
CA SER A 351 -7.45 14.31 -13.03
C SER A 351 -8.78 13.64 -12.70
N SER A 352 -9.06 13.48 -11.41
CA SER A 352 -10.35 12.99 -10.92
C SER A 352 -11.38 14.12 -10.91
N ASP A 353 -12.65 13.80 -11.11
CA ASP A 353 -13.76 14.73 -10.93
C ASP A 353 -14.19 14.87 -9.45
N MET A 354 -13.53 14.14 -8.55
CA MET A 354 -13.68 14.22 -7.11
C MET A 354 -12.40 14.77 -6.46
N PRO A 355 -12.49 15.36 -5.26
CA PRO A 355 -11.29 15.71 -4.52
C PRO A 355 -10.35 14.51 -4.34
N ASP A 356 -9.04 14.71 -4.48
CA ASP A 356 -8.05 13.66 -4.31
C ASP A 356 -7.89 13.23 -2.84
N ALA A 357 -8.31 14.08 -1.90
CA ALA A 357 -8.54 13.68 -0.52
C ALA A 357 -9.69 14.47 0.09
N ALA A 358 -10.42 13.84 1.01
CA ALA A 358 -11.42 14.52 1.83
C ALA A 358 -11.34 14.01 3.28
N MET A 359 -11.05 14.93 4.21
CA MET A 359 -10.78 14.63 5.61
C MET A 359 -11.60 15.54 6.53
N MET A 360 -12.31 14.96 7.50
CA MET A 360 -12.99 15.74 8.56
C MET A 360 -12.25 15.60 9.88
N LEU A 361 -12.27 16.64 10.70
CA LEU A 361 -11.90 16.51 12.09
C LEU A 361 -13.07 15.86 12.86
N ALA A 362 -12.98 14.58 13.11
CA ALA A 362 -13.93 13.83 13.93
C ALA A 362 -13.74 14.21 15.40
N ASN A 363 -14.50 15.18 15.88
CA ASN A 363 -14.43 15.67 17.27
C ASN A 363 -15.62 15.24 18.12
N ARG A 364 -16.54 14.46 17.57
CA ARG A 364 -17.63 13.75 18.22
C ARG A 364 -17.61 12.32 17.71
N VAL A 365 -17.22 11.38 18.57
CA VAL A 365 -17.00 9.97 18.20
C VAL A 365 -17.69 9.05 19.19
N VAL A 366 -18.32 8.01 18.68
CA VAL A 366 -18.78 6.83 19.44
C VAL A 366 -17.97 5.63 18.98
N ALA A 367 -17.43 4.88 19.93
CA ALA A 367 -16.71 3.63 19.67
C ALA A 367 -17.38 2.47 20.40
N VAL A 368 -17.70 1.39 19.69
CA VAL A 368 -18.25 0.15 20.26
C VAL A 368 -17.15 -0.90 20.24
N ASP A 369 -16.65 -1.28 21.42
CA ASP A 369 -15.64 -2.31 21.61
C ASP A 369 -16.32 -3.67 21.75
N HIS A 370 -16.28 -4.46 20.69
CA HIS A 370 -16.92 -5.78 20.61
C HIS A 370 -16.20 -6.86 21.46
N THR A 371 -14.96 -6.59 21.86
CA THR A 371 -14.18 -7.54 22.67
C THR A 371 -14.35 -7.31 24.16
N LYS A 372 -14.46 -6.03 24.57
CA LYS A 372 -14.64 -5.65 25.98
C LYS A 372 -16.12 -5.54 26.38
N ASN A 373 -17.04 -5.57 25.42
CA ASN A 373 -18.45 -5.32 25.62
C ASN A 373 -18.68 -3.95 26.29
N LEU A 374 -18.01 -2.92 25.72
CA LEU A 374 -18.07 -1.53 26.19
C LEU A 374 -18.40 -0.61 25.03
N THR A 375 -19.10 0.48 25.32
CA THR A 375 -19.32 1.57 24.37
C THR A 375 -18.75 2.85 24.95
N TYR A 376 -17.92 3.55 24.17
CA TYR A 376 -17.30 4.81 24.54
C TYR A 376 -17.89 5.97 23.75
N VAL A 377 -18.01 7.13 24.38
CA VAL A 377 -18.37 8.39 23.75
C VAL A 377 -17.24 9.38 23.98
N PHE A 378 -16.69 9.95 22.91
CA PHE A 378 -15.56 10.87 22.95
C PHE A 378 -15.95 12.23 22.38
N ALA A 379 -15.58 13.29 23.09
CA ALA A 379 -15.64 14.67 22.61
C ALA A 379 -14.26 15.30 22.69
N LEU A 380 -13.71 15.70 21.52
CA LEU A 380 -12.47 16.46 21.42
C LEU A 380 -12.83 17.95 21.30
N CYS A 381 -12.44 18.78 22.27
CA CYS A 381 -12.84 20.18 22.36
C CYS A 381 -11.74 21.05 22.96
N ARG A 382 -11.88 22.39 22.89
CA ARG A 382 -10.95 23.34 23.50
C ARG A 382 -11.53 23.93 24.77
N GLY A 383 -10.81 23.75 25.88
CA GLY A 383 -11.22 24.34 27.17
C GLY A 383 -12.62 23.94 27.62
N GLU A 384 -13.32 24.84 28.31
CA GLU A 384 -14.71 24.62 28.72
C GLU A 384 -15.65 24.72 27.50
N ASP A 385 -16.24 23.61 27.10
CA ASP A 385 -17.21 23.49 26.00
C ASP A 385 -18.54 22.88 26.55
N PRO A 386 -19.51 23.70 26.94
CA PRO A 386 -20.79 23.22 27.46
C PRO A 386 -21.60 22.42 26.42
N GLU A 387 -21.46 22.72 25.14
CA GLU A 387 -22.13 22.00 24.06
C GLU A 387 -21.58 20.57 23.96
N ALA A 388 -20.26 20.40 24.11
CA ALA A 388 -19.61 19.09 24.13
C ALA A 388 -20.05 18.26 25.35
N GLU A 389 -20.18 18.89 26.55
CA GLU A 389 -20.66 18.18 27.74
C GLU A 389 -22.10 17.70 27.59
N LEU A 390 -22.99 18.60 27.11
CA LEU A 390 -24.38 18.22 26.86
C LEU A 390 -24.48 17.09 25.84
N TRP A 391 -23.71 17.17 24.75
CA TRP A 391 -23.68 16.12 23.73
C TRP A 391 -23.19 14.77 24.31
N LEU A 392 -22.19 14.77 25.18
CA LEU A 392 -21.70 13.57 25.86
C LEU A 392 -22.76 12.92 26.73
N GLU A 393 -23.50 13.73 27.50
CA GLU A 393 -24.58 13.26 28.38
C GLU A 393 -25.75 12.70 27.59
N ASP A 394 -26.29 13.47 26.63
CA ASP A 394 -27.42 13.04 25.79
C ASP A 394 -27.09 11.78 24.99
N THR A 395 -25.85 11.69 24.47
CA THR A 395 -25.40 10.53 23.71
C THR A 395 -25.26 9.31 24.61
N ALA A 396 -24.67 9.46 25.80
CA ALA A 396 -24.53 8.37 26.76
C ALA A 396 -25.91 7.85 27.24
N GLU A 397 -26.89 8.71 27.48
CA GLU A 397 -28.25 8.33 27.81
C GLU A 397 -28.93 7.55 26.66
N THR A 398 -28.76 8.01 25.43
CA THR A 398 -29.27 7.33 24.22
C THR A 398 -28.71 5.93 24.09
N ILE A 399 -27.38 5.77 24.27
CA ILE A 399 -26.68 4.49 24.22
C ILE A 399 -27.17 3.56 25.34
N ALA A 400 -27.21 4.03 26.57
CA ALA A 400 -27.66 3.24 27.71
C ALA A 400 -29.12 2.77 27.53
N ALA A 401 -29.99 3.60 26.98
CA ALA A 401 -31.36 3.22 26.65
C ALA A 401 -31.40 2.12 25.56
N ALA A 402 -30.59 2.26 24.50
CA ALA A 402 -30.51 1.28 23.43
C ALA A 402 -29.96 -0.08 23.89
N ILE A 403 -28.99 -0.10 24.81
CA ILE A 403 -28.47 -1.34 25.42
C ILE A 403 -29.52 -1.99 26.31
N SER A 404 -30.19 -1.18 27.17
CA SER A 404 -31.19 -1.68 28.14
C SER A 404 -32.48 -2.19 27.49
N SER A 405 -32.84 -1.61 26.35
CA SER A 405 -34.02 -1.97 25.56
C SER A 405 -33.68 -1.89 24.08
N PRO A 406 -32.99 -2.96 23.55
CA PRO A 406 -32.57 -2.96 22.16
C PRO A 406 -33.73 -2.67 21.22
N PRO A 407 -33.59 -1.70 20.31
CA PRO A 407 -34.61 -1.37 19.34
C PRO A 407 -34.83 -2.58 18.41
N ALA A 408 -36.05 -2.71 17.90
CA ALA A 408 -36.30 -3.69 16.84
C ALA A 408 -35.46 -3.33 15.62
N GLU A 409 -34.90 -4.35 14.99
CA GLU A 409 -34.13 -4.16 13.76
C GLU A 409 -35.02 -3.46 12.71
N ARG A 410 -34.55 -2.33 12.20
CA ARG A 410 -35.28 -1.61 11.15
C ARG A 410 -35.27 -2.46 9.87
N PRO A 411 -36.41 -2.81 9.27
CA PRO A 411 -36.42 -3.48 7.97
C PRO A 411 -35.73 -2.59 6.93
N LEU A 412 -35.15 -3.22 5.91
CA LEU A 412 -34.68 -2.47 4.74
C LEU A 412 -35.84 -1.72 4.11
N ALA A 413 -35.57 -0.54 3.55
CA ALA A 413 -36.59 0.21 2.82
C ALA A 413 -37.16 -0.64 1.67
N PRO A 414 -38.47 -0.51 1.37
CA PRO A 414 -39.02 -1.17 0.18
C PRO A 414 -38.29 -0.66 -1.07
N PRO A 415 -38.05 -1.53 -2.06
CA PRO A 415 -37.34 -1.16 -3.26
C PRO A 415 -38.02 0.00 -3.99
N MET A 416 -37.23 0.95 -4.50
CA MET A 416 -37.74 2.15 -5.18
C MET A 416 -38.35 1.80 -6.55
N GLU A 417 -37.83 0.78 -7.22
CA GLU A 417 -38.21 0.32 -8.55
C GLU A 417 -38.45 -1.19 -8.55
N PRO A 418 -39.50 -1.73 -7.89
CA PRO A 418 -39.73 -3.16 -7.79
C PRO A 418 -39.83 -3.81 -9.19
N GLY A 419 -38.99 -4.81 -9.44
CA GLY A 419 -38.95 -5.49 -10.76
C GLY A 419 -38.29 -4.66 -11.87
N GLY A 420 -37.62 -3.55 -11.51
CA GLY A 420 -36.77 -2.78 -12.42
C GLY A 420 -35.47 -3.50 -12.81
N HIS A 421 -34.66 -2.85 -13.65
CA HIS A 421 -33.40 -3.38 -14.14
C HIS A 421 -32.32 -2.29 -14.04
N VAL A 422 -31.13 -2.63 -13.48
CA VAL A 422 -30.00 -1.72 -13.37
C VAL A 422 -28.94 -2.10 -14.39
N THR A 423 -28.54 -1.14 -15.22
CA THR A 423 -27.45 -1.33 -16.18
C THR A 423 -26.18 -0.69 -15.66
N PHE A 424 -25.11 -1.48 -15.60
CA PHE A 424 -23.75 -1.02 -15.36
C PHE A 424 -22.99 -0.96 -16.68
N ARG A 425 -22.06 -0.02 -16.82
CA ARG A 425 -21.23 0.16 -18.01
C ARG A 425 -19.76 0.04 -17.61
N SER A 426 -19.02 -0.84 -18.27
CA SER A 426 -17.55 -0.89 -18.17
C SER A 426 -16.96 0.33 -18.86
N GLY A 427 -15.99 0.98 -18.23
CA GLY A 427 -15.27 2.14 -18.82
C GLY A 427 -14.45 1.73 -20.04
N ARG A 428 -13.75 0.60 -19.93
CA ARG A 428 -12.84 0.09 -20.98
C ARG A 428 -13.52 -0.84 -21.97
N GLY A 429 -14.45 -1.62 -21.50
CA GLY A 429 -15.02 -2.73 -22.26
C GLY A 429 -14.05 -3.91 -22.37
N ARG A 430 -14.62 -5.07 -22.71
CA ARG A 430 -13.88 -6.33 -22.72
C ARG A 430 -12.68 -6.34 -23.68
N GLU A 431 -12.88 -5.95 -24.93
CA GLU A 431 -11.83 -6.03 -25.96
C GLU A 431 -10.59 -5.19 -25.59
N ARG A 432 -10.81 -3.98 -25.06
CA ARG A 432 -9.73 -3.11 -24.64
C ARG A 432 -9.00 -3.66 -23.42
N TYR A 433 -9.73 -4.15 -22.44
CA TYR A 433 -9.13 -4.73 -21.22
C TYR A 433 -8.22 -5.91 -21.56
N LEU A 434 -8.67 -6.84 -22.43
CA LEU A 434 -7.83 -7.96 -22.91
C LEU A 434 -6.58 -7.48 -23.68
N ALA A 435 -6.71 -6.44 -24.50
CA ALA A 435 -5.57 -5.85 -25.20
C ALA A 435 -4.58 -5.21 -24.24
N ASP A 436 -5.05 -4.58 -23.16
CA ASP A 436 -4.21 -3.93 -22.14
C ASP A 436 -3.51 -4.97 -21.24
N ILE A 437 -4.13 -6.14 -20.99
CA ILE A 437 -3.41 -7.28 -20.39
C ILE A 437 -2.23 -7.71 -21.26
N ALA A 438 -2.42 -7.84 -22.57
CA ALA A 438 -1.34 -8.21 -23.48
C ALA A 438 -0.22 -7.16 -23.52
N LYS A 439 -0.53 -5.85 -23.41
CA LYS A 439 0.46 -4.78 -23.28
C LYS A 439 1.18 -4.87 -21.92
N SER A 440 0.46 -5.09 -20.82
CA SER A 440 1.06 -5.31 -19.51
C SER A 440 2.08 -6.46 -19.55
N GLN A 441 1.72 -7.59 -20.14
CA GLN A 441 2.63 -8.73 -20.30
C GLN A 441 3.84 -8.41 -21.18
N ALA A 442 3.69 -7.52 -22.19
CA ALA A 442 4.81 -7.06 -23.00
C ALA A 442 5.83 -6.23 -22.19
N GLU A 443 5.35 -5.37 -21.28
CA GLU A 443 6.20 -4.60 -20.36
C GLU A 443 6.90 -5.53 -19.34
N LEU A 444 6.19 -6.54 -18.81
CA LEU A 444 6.78 -7.56 -17.96
C LEU A 444 7.92 -8.30 -18.67
N LEU A 445 7.73 -8.69 -19.92
CA LEU A 445 8.76 -9.33 -20.75
C LEU A 445 9.94 -8.40 -21.09
N ALA A 446 9.70 -7.10 -21.16
CA ALA A 446 10.74 -6.11 -21.38
C ALA A 446 11.61 -5.85 -20.14
N GLY A 447 11.16 -6.34 -18.96
CA GLY A 447 11.81 -6.12 -17.67
C GLY A 447 11.49 -4.78 -17.05
N GLU A 448 10.43 -4.10 -17.51
CA GLU A 448 9.99 -2.80 -16.99
C GLU A 448 9.18 -2.94 -15.69
N SER A 449 8.51 -4.08 -15.50
CA SER A 449 7.73 -4.40 -14.29
C SER A 449 7.75 -5.90 -14.02
N TYR A 450 7.30 -6.31 -12.83
CA TYR A 450 7.14 -7.71 -12.42
C TYR A 450 5.67 -8.10 -12.25
N GLU A 451 4.83 -7.13 -11.91
CA GLU A 451 3.38 -7.23 -11.73
C GLU A 451 2.75 -5.87 -12.05
N VAL A 452 1.61 -5.86 -12.73
CA VAL A 452 0.82 -4.65 -13.04
C VAL A 452 -0.60 -4.85 -12.52
N CYS A 453 -1.05 -4.05 -11.56
CA CYS A 453 -2.45 -4.04 -11.16
C CYS A 453 -3.28 -3.24 -12.17
N LEU A 454 -3.87 -3.92 -13.15
CA LEU A 454 -4.72 -3.31 -14.17
C LEU A 454 -6.17 -3.22 -13.68
N THR A 455 -6.81 -2.06 -13.85
CA THR A 455 -8.16 -1.82 -13.33
C THR A 455 -9.13 -1.33 -14.39
N ASP A 456 -10.43 -1.49 -14.10
CA ASP A 456 -11.54 -0.89 -14.85
C ASP A 456 -12.52 -0.22 -13.89
N GLN A 457 -13.22 0.79 -14.37
CA GLN A 457 -14.27 1.47 -13.63
C GLN A 457 -15.64 1.13 -14.22
N PHE A 458 -16.52 0.59 -13.39
CA PHE A 458 -17.91 0.34 -13.75
C PHE A 458 -18.79 1.48 -13.26
N SER A 459 -19.68 1.98 -14.09
CA SER A 459 -20.58 3.10 -13.76
C SER A 459 -22.05 2.79 -14.02
N THR A 460 -22.92 3.44 -13.26
CA THR A 460 -24.38 3.43 -13.48
C THR A 460 -24.98 4.79 -13.15
N ASP A 461 -26.07 5.15 -13.82
CA ASP A 461 -26.85 6.36 -13.52
C ASP A 461 -27.83 6.12 -12.34
N ALA A 462 -27.91 4.87 -11.86
CA ALA A 462 -28.72 4.50 -10.71
C ALA A 462 -28.15 5.11 -9.41
N SER A 463 -29.01 5.71 -8.61
CA SER A 463 -28.64 6.40 -7.37
C SER A 463 -29.58 6.02 -6.23
N PRO A 464 -29.38 4.84 -5.60
CA PRO A 464 -30.15 4.44 -4.43
C PRO A 464 -29.92 5.38 -3.24
N GLU A 465 -30.79 5.31 -2.22
CA GLU A 465 -30.56 6.01 -0.97
C GLU A 465 -29.29 5.43 -0.32
N PRO A 466 -28.27 6.29 -0.02
CA PRO A 466 -26.94 5.81 0.35
C PRO A 466 -26.88 4.97 1.62
N PHE A 467 -27.65 5.33 2.67
CA PHE A 467 -27.61 4.59 3.92
C PHE A 467 -28.31 3.23 3.80
N ASP A 468 -29.42 3.13 3.07
CA ASP A 468 -30.09 1.84 2.79
C ASP A 468 -29.20 0.96 1.90
N LEU A 469 -28.45 1.55 0.96
CA LEU A 469 -27.45 0.82 0.17
C LEU A 469 -26.34 0.25 1.06
N TYR A 470 -25.81 1.05 2.01
CA TYR A 470 -24.79 0.55 2.93
C TYR A 470 -25.32 -0.58 3.82
N ARG A 471 -26.55 -0.43 4.36
CA ARG A 471 -27.22 -1.48 5.12
C ARG A 471 -27.40 -2.77 4.31
N GLN A 472 -27.69 -2.65 3.02
CA GLN A 472 -27.78 -3.79 2.11
C GLN A 472 -26.41 -4.43 1.87
N LEU A 473 -25.37 -3.62 1.59
CA LEU A 473 -24.02 -4.10 1.31
C LEU A 473 -23.42 -4.82 2.54
N ARG A 474 -23.50 -4.25 3.74
CA ARG A 474 -22.95 -4.83 4.96
C ARG A 474 -23.57 -6.19 5.33
N ARG A 475 -24.84 -6.42 4.95
CA ARG A 475 -25.52 -7.71 5.17
C ARG A 475 -25.17 -8.75 4.12
N SER A 476 -24.98 -8.34 2.87
CA SER A 476 -24.68 -9.27 1.76
C SER A 476 -23.20 -9.56 1.59
N ASN A 477 -22.33 -8.63 2.01
CA ASN A 477 -20.88 -8.75 1.90
C ASN A 477 -20.19 -8.13 3.14
N PRO A 478 -20.35 -8.73 4.33
CA PRO A 478 -19.70 -8.26 5.54
C PRO A 478 -18.18 -8.30 5.39
N SER A 479 -17.48 -7.29 5.93
CA SER A 479 -16.03 -7.15 5.78
C SER A 479 -15.40 -6.43 6.97
N PRO A 480 -14.14 -6.79 7.33
CA PRO A 480 -13.48 -6.24 8.52
C PRO A 480 -13.27 -4.73 8.51
N PHE A 481 -13.15 -4.14 7.32
CA PHE A 481 -12.90 -2.70 7.15
C PHE A 481 -14.02 -2.04 6.35
N SER A 482 -15.27 -2.43 6.67
CA SER A 482 -16.45 -1.79 6.09
C SER A 482 -16.55 -0.33 6.52
N ALA A 483 -16.97 0.53 5.60
CA ALA A 483 -17.04 1.97 5.85
C ALA A 483 -18.22 2.61 5.13
N PHE A 484 -18.88 3.53 5.83
CA PHE A 484 -19.86 4.45 5.28
C PHE A 484 -19.44 5.88 5.58
N LEU A 485 -19.21 6.69 4.55
CA LEU A 485 -18.80 8.07 4.70
C LEU A 485 -19.74 8.99 3.90
N GLN A 486 -20.22 10.04 4.56
CA GLN A 486 -20.90 11.18 3.93
C GLN A 486 -19.96 12.38 4.00
N LEU A 487 -19.39 12.81 2.87
CA LEU A 487 -18.35 13.82 2.80
C LEU A 487 -18.74 14.93 1.81
N GLY A 488 -19.59 15.86 2.26
CA GLY A 488 -20.15 16.92 1.41
C GLY A 488 -21.15 16.36 0.40
N GLU A 489 -20.83 16.45 -0.89
CA GLU A 489 -21.65 15.91 -1.99
C GLU A 489 -21.35 14.45 -2.31
N ASN A 490 -20.29 13.89 -1.71
CA ASN A 490 -19.80 12.56 -2.00
C ASN A 490 -20.19 11.59 -0.89
N THR A 491 -20.62 10.40 -1.27
CA THR A 491 -20.88 9.29 -0.34
C THR A 491 -20.06 8.08 -0.78
N ILE A 492 -19.40 7.44 0.17
CA ILE A 492 -18.58 6.26 -0.06
C ILE A 492 -19.15 5.10 0.75
N VAL A 493 -19.44 4.00 0.08
CA VAL A 493 -20.04 2.78 0.63
C VAL A 493 -19.06 1.64 0.38
N SER A 494 -18.32 1.24 1.41
CA SER A 494 -17.20 0.30 1.28
C SER A 494 -17.41 -0.97 2.07
N SER A 495 -17.02 -2.11 1.50
CA SER A 495 -16.86 -3.40 2.16
C SER A 495 -15.46 -3.98 1.91
N SER A 496 -14.44 -3.19 2.22
CA SER A 496 -13.05 -3.58 1.98
C SER A 496 -12.60 -4.69 2.95
N PRO A 497 -12.00 -5.77 2.43
CA PRO A 497 -11.44 -6.82 3.26
C PRO A 497 -10.01 -6.55 3.71
N GLU A 498 -9.31 -5.57 3.15
CA GLU A 498 -7.85 -5.43 3.25
C GLU A 498 -7.43 -4.21 4.05
N ARG A 499 -6.59 -4.43 5.09
CA ARG A 499 -5.90 -3.35 5.78
C ARG A 499 -4.70 -2.90 4.96
N PHE A 500 -4.62 -1.59 4.70
CA PHE A 500 -3.45 -0.99 4.12
C PHE A 500 -2.33 -0.85 5.15
N ILE A 501 -2.51 0.02 6.13
CA ILE A 501 -1.54 0.32 7.18
C ILE A 501 -2.28 0.63 8.49
N SER A 502 -1.78 0.09 9.60
CA SER A 502 -2.09 0.59 10.92
C SER A 502 -0.81 0.99 11.67
N VAL A 503 -0.92 2.03 12.50
CA VAL A 503 0.14 2.49 13.41
C VAL A 503 -0.49 2.62 14.78
N ASP A 504 0.10 2.00 15.79
CA ASP A 504 -0.34 2.16 17.16
C ASP A 504 0.41 3.30 17.88
N ARG A 505 0.01 3.61 19.13
CA ARG A 505 0.64 4.67 19.94
C ARG A 505 2.08 4.36 20.33
N ASP A 506 2.45 3.07 20.37
CA ASP A 506 3.82 2.63 20.60
C ASP A 506 4.65 2.67 19.32
N ARG A 507 4.07 3.26 18.24
CA ARG A 507 4.69 3.48 16.93
C ARG A 507 4.98 2.19 16.16
N GLN A 508 4.36 1.08 16.56
CA GLN A 508 4.40 -0.15 15.80
C GLN A 508 3.51 -0.01 14.57
N VAL A 509 4.09 -0.26 13.41
CA VAL A 509 3.41 -0.30 12.13
C VAL A 509 3.04 -1.73 11.78
N MET A 510 1.87 -1.91 11.17
CA MET A 510 1.45 -3.21 10.64
C MET A 510 0.80 -3.03 9.27
N ALA A 511 1.18 -3.86 8.31
CA ALA A 511 0.51 -4.04 7.03
C ALA A 511 0.08 -5.51 6.87
N ARG A 512 -1.10 -5.73 6.24
CA ARG A 512 -1.64 -7.09 6.06
C ARG A 512 -2.16 -7.29 4.64
N PRO A 513 -1.28 -7.52 3.66
CA PRO A 513 -1.69 -7.80 2.29
C PRO A 513 -2.39 -9.16 2.18
N ILE A 514 -3.33 -9.23 1.26
CA ILE A 514 -4.08 -10.43 0.91
C ILE A 514 -3.88 -10.74 -0.58
N LYS A 515 -3.49 -11.96 -0.90
CA LYS A 515 -3.49 -12.48 -2.27
C LYS A 515 -4.05 -13.92 -2.27
N GLY A 516 -4.89 -14.23 -3.22
CA GLY A 516 -5.57 -15.52 -3.28
C GLY A 516 -6.74 -15.62 -2.30
N THR A 517 -7.91 -15.83 -2.84
CA THR A 517 -9.16 -16.03 -2.09
C THR A 517 -9.94 -17.15 -2.75
N VAL A 518 -10.32 -18.15 -1.98
CA VAL A 518 -11.15 -19.27 -2.43
C VAL A 518 -12.37 -19.43 -1.55
N SER A 519 -13.52 -19.78 -2.14
CA SER A 519 -14.76 -20.00 -1.40
C SER A 519 -14.66 -21.24 -0.55
N ARG A 520 -15.21 -21.17 0.66
CA ARG A 520 -15.38 -22.33 1.52
C ARG A 520 -16.48 -23.24 1.02
N VAL A 521 -16.35 -24.53 1.31
CA VAL A 521 -17.36 -25.54 0.99
C VAL A 521 -17.87 -26.19 2.27
N GLU A 522 -19.10 -26.72 2.25
CA GLU A 522 -19.76 -27.27 3.46
C GLU A 522 -19.11 -28.56 3.96
N ASP A 523 -18.56 -29.38 3.08
CA ASP A 523 -17.91 -30.62 3.44
C ASP A 523 -16.51 -30.34 4.02
N PRO A 524 -16.21 -30.75 5.30
CA PRO A 524 -14.95 -30.39 5.95
C PRO A 524 -13.68 -30.95 5.29
N ASP A 525 -13.77 -32.12 4.62
CA ASP A 525 -12.61 -32.70 3.94
C ASP A 525 -12.36 -32.01 2.60
N ALA A 526 -13.41 -31.64 1.88
CA ALA A 526 -13.32 -30.82 0.68
C ALA A 526 -12.86 -29.38 1.02
N ASP A 527 -13.32 -28.79 2.12
CA ASP A 527 -12.89 -27.45 2.57
C ASP A 527 -11.37 -27.42 2.91
N ARG A 528 -10.88 -28.50 3.51
CA ARG A 528 -9.43 -28.67 3.75
C ARG A 528 -8.65 -28.81 2.45
N ALA A 529 -9.14 -29.58 1.48
CA ALA A 529 -8.48 -29.75 0.18
C ALA A 529 -8.38 -28.43 -0.59
N VAL A 530 -9.44 -27.61 -0.60
CA VAL A 530 -9.45 -26.28 -1.22
C VAL A 530 -8.41 -25.35 -0.54
N ARG A 531 -8.30 -25.42 0.78
CA ARG A 531 -7.29 -24.67 1.52
C ARG A 531 -5.86 -25.11 1.15
N GLU A 532 -5.60 -26.44 1.14
CA GLU A 532 -4.28 -27.00 0.78
C GLU A 532 -3.91 -26.70 -0.68
N GLU A 533 -4.88 -26.62 -1.59
CA GLU A 533 -4.68 -26.19 -2.98
C GLU A 533 -4.23 -24.74 -3.06
N LEU A 534 -4.88 -23.82 -2.30
CA LEU A 534 -4.47 -22.43 -2.22
C LEU A 534 -3.05 -22.28 -1.63
N GLU A 535 -2.70 -23.05 -0.60
CA GLU A 535 -1.36 -23.05 0.01
C GLU A 535 -0.27 -23.51 -0.98
N ALA A 536 -0.62 -24.36 -1.95
CA ALA A 536 0.31 -24.93 -2.93
C ALA A 536 0.32 -24.18 -4.28
N ASP A 537 -0.52 -23.16 -4.47
CA ASP A 537 -0.62 -22.44 -5.75
C ASP A 537 0.60 -21.55 -6.02
N GLU A 538 1.42 -21.92 -7.01
CA GLU A 538 2.66 -21.22 -7.34
C GLU A 538 2.43 -19.78 -7.86
N LYS A 539 1.32 -19.51 -8.56
CA LYS A 539 0.97 -18.18 -9.06
C LYS A 539 0.67 -17.25 -7.89
N THR A 540 -0.26 -17.66 -7.03
CA THR A 540 -0.63 -16.91 -5.82
C THR A 540 0.57 -16.67 -4.91
N TYR A 541 1.43 -17.70 -4.72
CA TYR A 541 2.67 -17.57 -3.95
C TYR A 541 3.59 -16.48 -4.52
N ALA A 542 3.83 -16.50 -5.83
CA ALA A 542 4.72 -15.54 -6.48
C ALA A 542 4.18 -14.09 -6.40
N GLU A 543 2.89 -13.89 -6.68
CA GLU A 543 2.22 -12.59 -6.55
C GLU A 543 2.29 -12.08 -5.11
N HIS A 544 1.99 -12.94 -4.13
CA HIS A 544 1.99 -12.55 -2.73
C HIS A 544 3.39 -12.18 -2.25
N LEU A 545 4.42 -12.94 -2.65
CA LEU A 545 5.82 -12.67 -2.31
C LEU A 545 6.29 -11.30 -2.82
N MET A 546 5.92 -10.94 -4.06
CA MET A 546 6.24 -9.63 -4.63
C MET A 546 5.68 -8.49 -3.76
N ILE A 547 4.43 -8.61 -3.31
CA ILE A 547 3.80 -7.58 -2.47
C ILE A 547 4.38 -7.56 -1.06
N VAL A 548 4.71 -8.72 -0.47
CA VAL A 548 5.38 -8.76 0.84
C VAL A 548 6.74 -8.06 0.79
N ASP A 549 7.58 -8.38 -0.21
CA ASP A 549 8.89 -7.74 -0.35
C ASP A 549 8.77 -6.24 -0.67
N LEU A 550 7.75 -5.82 -1.45
CA LEU A 550 7.44 -4.42 -1.72
C LEU A 550 7.07 -3.67 -0.42
N LEU A 551 6.18 -4.23 0.41
CA LEU A 551 5.78 -3.61 1.67
C LEU A 551 6.92 -3.59 2.69
N ARG A 552 7.77 -4.61 2.72
CA ARG A 552 9.01 -4.58 3.53
C ARG A 552 9.92 -3.43 3.12
N ASN A 553 10.08 -3.20 1.82
CA ASN A 553 10.82 -2.06 1.29
C ASN A 553 10.19 -0.73 1.72
N ASP A 554 8.88 -0.58 1.51
CA ASP A 554 8.17 0.66 1.82
C ASP A 554 8.26 1.02 3.31
N LEU A 555 8.06 0.04 4.20
CA LEU A 555 8.25 0.20 5.64
C LEU A 555 9.71 0.45 6.00
N GLY A 556 10.64 -0.16 5.28
CA GLY A 556 12.08 0.04 5.47
C GLY A 556 12.55 1.48 5.26
N VAL A 557 11.79 2.31 4.52
CA VAL A 557 12.07 3.75 4.33
C VAL A 557 11.87 4.56 5.61
N VAL A 558 10.96 4.14 6.49
CA VAL A 558 10.49 4.96 7.63
C VAL A 558 10.59 4.27 8.98
N CYS A 559 10.91 2.99 9.00
CA CYS A 559 11.07 2.21 10.23
C CYS A 559 12.54 2.11 10.66
N ASP A 560 12.75 1.86 11.94
CA ASP A 560 14.08 1.61 12.50
C ASP A 560 14.77 0.45 11.79
N VAL A 561 16.08 0.53 11.63
CA VAL A 561 16.88 -0.56 11.07
C VAL A 561 16.68 -1.81 11.92
N ASP A 562 16.53 -2.96 11.27
CA ASP A 562 16.26 -4.28 11.86
C ASP A 562 14.90 -4.44 12.57
N SER A 563 13.97 -3.46 12.44
CA SER A 563 12.63 -3.56 13.03
C SER A 563 11.58 -4.14 12.07
N VAL A 564 11.85 -4.18 10.76
CA VAL A 564 10.90 -4.70 9.78
C VAL A 564 10.96 -6.21 9.73
N GLU A 565 9.89 -6.86 10.19
CA GLU A 565 9.76 -8.31 10.30
C GLU A 565 8.48 -8.81 9.61
N VAL A 566 8.45 -10.11 9.28
CA VAL A 566 7.28 -10.80 8.72
C VAL A 566 6.95 -11.99 9.63
N PRO A 567 6.24 -11.75 10.74
CA PRO A 567 5.90 -12.81 11.69
C PRO A 567 5.01 -13.91 11.10
N ASP A 568 4.13 -13.54 10.16
CA ASP A 568 3.28 -14.47 9.43
C ASP A 568 3.52 -14.28 7.94
N LEU A 569 4.05 -15.29 7.28
CA LEU A 569 4.29 -15.29 5.84
C LEU A 569 3.36 -16.30 5.16
N MET A 570 2.45 -15.81 4.29
CA MET A 570 1.57 -16.64 3.45
C MET A 570 0.74 -17.66 4.23
N VAL A 571 0.15 -17.24 5.34
CA VAL A 571 -0.75 -18.07 6.13
C VAL A 571 -2.13 -18.05 5.50
N VAL A 572 -2.75 -19.22 5.30
CA VAL A 572 -4.14 -19.30 4.84
C VAL A 572 -5.08 -19.25 6.04
N GLU A 573 -5.81 -18.12 6.15
CA GLU A 573 -6.77 -17.84 7.21
C GLU A 573 -8.19 -18.20 6.79
N PRO A 574 -8.94 -18.94 7.64
CA PRO A 574 -10.34 -19.23 7.38
C PRO A 574 -11.24 -18.07 7.86
N TYR A 575 -12.02 -17.49 6.95
CA TYR A 575 -13.13 -16.58 7.25
C TYR A 575 -14.46 -17.31 7.16
N ALA A 576 -15.56 -16.60 7.40
CA ALA A 576 -16.89 -17.24 7.41
C ALA A 576 -17.24 -17.92 6.08
N THR A 577 -16.90 -17.29 4.95
CA THR A 577 -17.28 -17.73 3.59
C THR A 577 -16.12 -18.05 2.67
N VAL A 578 -14.88 -17.68 3.06
CA VAL A 578 -13.68 -17.80 2.21
C VAL A 578 -12.47 -18.24 3.04
N HIS A 579 -11.49 -18.83 2.35
CA HIS A 579 -10.10 -18.91 2.80
C HIS A 579 -9.29 -17.84 2.07
N GLN A 580 -8.38 -17.15 2.79
CA GLN A 580 -7.52 -16.11 2.22
C GLN A 580 -6.07 -16.34 2.61
N MET A 581 -5.14 -16.19 1.65
CA MET A 581 -3.70 -16.18 1.94
C MET A 581 -3.29 -14.77 2.36
N VAL A 582 -2.74 -14.66 3.57
CA VAL A 582 -2.41 -13.39 4.22
C VAL A 582 -0.98 -13.43 4.73
N SER A 583 -0.28 -12.30 4.67
CA SER A 583 0.96 -12.10 5.42
C SER A 583 0.81 -10.92 6.37
N THR A 584 1.59 -10.95 7.44
CA THR A 584 1.68 -9.84 8.40
C THR A 584 3.10 -9.27 8.35
N ILE A 585 3.23 -8.00 7.99
CA ILE A 585 4.49 -7.27 8.02
C ILE A 585 4.39 -6.24 9.13
N VAL A 586 5.38 -6.21 10.03
CA VAL A 586 5.45 -5.25 11.13
C VAL A 586 6.75 -4.45 11.06
N GLY A 587 6.74 -3.27 11.68
CA GLY A 587 7.92 -2.44 11.84
C GLY A 587 7.72 -1.45 12.98
N HIS A 588 8.77 -0.77 13.40
CA HIS A 588 8.71 0.31 14.39
C HIS A 588 9.18 1.61 13.73
N LEU A 589 8.34 2.66 13.76
CA LEU A 589 8.68 3.94 13.14
C LEU A 589 9.92 4.56 13.76
N GLU A 590 10.86 5.02 12.91
CA GLU A 590 12.07 5.75 13.32
C GLU A 590 11.73 7.00 14.15
N GLU A 591 12.55 7.32 15.17
CA GLU A 591 12.32 8.50 16.01
C GLU A 591 12.19 9.78 15.17
N GLY A 592 11.09 10.51 15.36
CA GLY A 592 10.78 11.75 14.64
C GLY A 592 9.90 11.56 13.40
N ARG A 593 9.66 10.33 12.94
CA ARG A 593 8.65 10.03 11.93
C ARG A 593 7.25 9.99 12.54
N SER A 594 6.26 10.38 11.79
CA SER A 594 4.85 10.34 12.17
C SER A 594 4.10 9.25 11.39
N PRO A 595 2.89 8.86 11.83
CA PRO A 595 2.03 7.99 11.02
C PRO A 595 1.74 8.55 9.62
N VAL A 596 1.69 9.88 9.46
CA VAL A 596 1.51 10.53 8.16
C VAL A 596 2.75 10.31 7.27
N ASP A 597 3.97 10.35 7.84
CA ASP A 597 5.19 10.02 7.09
C ASP A 597 5.19 8.56 6.63
N CYS A 598 4.68 7.64 7.47
CA CYS A 598 4.52 6.24 7.13
C CYS A 598 3.59 6.06 5.93
N VAL A 599 2.40 6.65 5.99
CA VAL A 599 1.43 6.57 4.89
C VAL A 599 2.01 7.17 3.61
N ARG A 600 2.65 8.34 3.68
CA ARG A 600 3.27 8.97 2.50
C ARG A 600 4.36 8.11 1.86
N ALA A 601 5.13 7.36 2.64
CA ALA A 601 6.19 6.48 2.13
C ALA A 601 5.66 5.18 1.50
N THR A 602 4.48 4.71 1.94
CA THR A 602 3.90 3.44 1.51
C THR A 602 2.81 3.59 0.44
N PHE A 603 2.27 4.81 0.28
CA PHE A 603 1.15 5.10 -0.62
C PHE A 603 1.57 5.29 -2.09
N PRO A 604 0.76 4.84 -3.08
CA PRO A 604 -0.40 3.96 -2.94
C PRO A 604 -0.01 2.54 -2.53
N GLY A 605 -0.99 1.77 -2.04
CA GLY A 605 -0.75 0.38 -1.63
C GLY A 605 -0.17 -0.49 -2.74
N GLY A 606 0.82 -1.33 -2.41
CA GLY A 606 1.50 -2.20 -3.36
C GLY A 606 0.56 -3.13 -4.11
N SER A 607 -0.47 -3.67 -3.44
CA SER A 607 -1.49 -4.54 -4.04
C SER A 607 -2.31 -3.86 -5.14
N MET A 608 -2.30 -2.51 -5.19
CA MET A 608 -3.04 -1.70 -6.16
C MET A 608 -2.15 -1.06 -7.22
N THR A 609 -0.84 -1.32 -7.20
CA THR A 609 0.14 -0.77 -8.13
C THR A 609 0.90 -1.88 -8.85
N GLY A 610 1.92 -2.42 -8.23
CA GLY A 610 2.81 -3.46 -8.73
C GLY A 610 4.26 -3.14 -8.37
N ALA A 611 5.21 -3.87 -8.94
CA ALA A 611 6.62 -3.75 -8.64
C ALA A 611 7.49 -3.78 -9.91
N PRO A 612 8.48 -2.86 -10.05
CA PRO A 612 8.79 -1.69 -9.21
C PRO A 612 7.68 -0.63 -9.25
N LYS A 613 7.33 -0.07 -8.07
CA LYS A 613 6.12 0.75 -7.88
C LYS A 613 6.05 1.97 -8.80
N GLU A 614 7.10 2.81 -8.85
CA GLU A 614 7.11 4.04 -9.64
C GLU A 614 6.94 3.74 -11.13
N ARG A 615 7.76 2.84 -11.67
CA ARG A 615 7.69 2.46 -13.08
C ARG A 615 6.37 1.78 -13.45
N THR A 616 5.83 0.97 -12.56
CA THR A 616 4.54 0.31 -12.79
C THR A 616 3.39 1.31 -12.79
N MET A 617 3.42 2.35 -11.94
CA MET A 617 2.40 3.42 -11.97
C MET A 617 2.42 4.23 -13.28
N GLU A 618 3.60 4.46 -13.89
CA GLU A 618 3.69 5.06 -15.22
C GLU A 618 3.04 4.17 -16.29
N ILE A 619 3.30 2.86 -16.25
CA ILE A 619 2.68 1.89 -17.15
C ILE A 619 1.16 1.87 -16.98
N ILE A 620 0.67 1.91 -15.74
CA ILE A 620 -0.75 1.98 -15.41
C ILE A 620 -1.38 3.24 -16.01
N ASP A 621 -0.76 4.40 -15.85
CA ASP A 621 -1.25 5.66 -16.40
C ASP A 621 -1.39 5.61 -17.93
N ASP A 622 -0.39 5.05 -18.61
CA ASP A 622 -0.40 4.88 -20.07
C ASP A 622 -1.48 3.89 -20.55
N LEU A 623 -1.80 2.88 -19.74
CA LEU A 623 -2.79 1.86 -20.07
C LEU A 623 -4.21 2.31 -19.72
N GLU A 624 -4.42 2.87 -18.54
CA GLU A 624 -5.75 3.18 -18.01
C GLU A 624 -6.36 4.42 -18.64
N GLU A 625 -5.57 5.45 -18.94
CA GLU A 625 -5.99 6.69 -19.59
C GLU A 625 -7.09 7.46 -18.83
N GLU A 626 -7.33 7.12 -17.56
CA GLU A 626 -8.31 7.76 -16.68
C GLU A 626 -7.87 7.74 -15.22
N ALA A 627 -8.41 8.65 -14.40
CA ALA A 627 -8.17 8.70 -12.97
C ALA A 627 -8.92 7.58 -12.25
N ARG A 628 -8.29 6.98 -11.24
CA ARG A 628 -8.95 5.98 -10.36
C ARG A 628 -9.81 6.62 -9.27
N GLY A 629 -9.49 7.87 -8.87
CA GLY A 629 -10.18 8.61 -7.83
C GLY A 629 -10.05 7.96 -6.46
N VAL A 630 -11.17 7.75 -5.79
CA VAL A 630 -11.20 7.11 -4.45
C VAL A 630 -10.78 5.65 -4.50
N TYR A 631 -11.12 4.93 -5.57
CA TYR A 631 -10.73 3.54 -5.77
C TYR A 631 -9.20 3.39 -5.83
N SER A 632 -8.66 2.31 -5.31
CA SER A 632 -7.22 2.06 -5.16
C SER A 632 -6.50 2.98 -4.16
N GLY A 633 -7.21 3.93 -3.56
CA GLY A 633 -6.72 4.77 -2.48
C GLY A 633 -6.91 4.11 -1.11
N SER A 634 -7.16 4.92 -0.08
CA SER A 634 -7.28 4.46 1.30
C SER A 634 -8.37 5.20 2.05
N ILE A 635 -9.13 4.49 2.90
CA ILE A 635 -10.12 5.05 3.83
C ILE A 635 -9.70 4.71 5.25
N GLY A 636 -9.88 5.66 6.18
CA GLY A 636 -9.66 5.42 7.58
C GLY A 636 -9.42 6.70 8.38
N TYR A 637 -8.53 6.64 9.37
CA TYR A 637 -8.32 7.74 10.28
C TYR A 637 -6.85 7.92 10.69
N PHE A 638 -6.54 9.16 11.08
CA PHE A 638 -5.35 9.58 11.81
C PHE A 638 -5.81 10.12 13.16
N GLY A 639 -5.64 9.34 14.23
CA GLY A 639 -6.09 9.66 15.57
C GLY A 639 -5.28 10.78 16.22
N ALA A 640 -5.95 11.55 17.07
CA ALA A 640 -5.32 12.62 17.86
C ALA A 640 -4.33 12.08 18.90
N ASP A 641 -4.40 10.80 19.25
CA ASP A 641 -3.50 10.07 20.15
C ASP A 641 -2.39 9.30 19.45
N GLY A 642 -2.25 9.48 18.12
CA GLY A 642 -1.24 8.82 17.29
C GLY A 642 -1.67 7.51 16.65
N HIS A 643 -2.80 6.90 17.05
CA HIS A 643 -3.33 5.74 16.34
C HIS A 643 -3.74 6.08 14.91
N THR A 644 -3.45 5.18 13.98
CA THR A 644 -3.86 5.29 12.57
C THR A 644 -4.29 3.92 12.09
N ASP A 645 -5.39 3.84 11.36
CA ASP A 645 -5.81 2.61 10.69
C ASP A 645 -6.49 2.97 9.37
N LEU A 646 -5.93 2.44 8.28
CA LEU A 646 -6.32 2.72 6.91
C LEU A 646 -6.52 1.41 6.16
N ASN A 647 -7.61 1.31 5.39
CA ASN A 647 -7.87 0.20 4.49
C ASN A 647 -7.38 0.50 3.06
N ILE A 648 -7.37 -0.52 2.18
CA ILE A 648 -7.31 -0.36 0.73
C ILE A 648 -8.72 -0.17 0.20
N VAL A 649 -8.94 0.82 -0.66
CA VAL A 649 -10.28 1.07 -1.24
C VAL A 649 -10.52 0.12 -2.41
N ILE A 650 -11.09 -1.03 -2.08
CA ILE A 650 -11.62 -2.05 -3.00
C ILE A 650 -13.02 -2.46 -2.55
N ARG A 651 -13.80 -3.12 -3.39
CA ARG A 651 -15.18 -3.52 -3.08
C ARG A 651 -16.04 -2.33 -2.62
N THR A 652 -15.84 -1.18 -3.25
CA THR A 652 -16.36 0.11 -2.81
C THR A 652 -17.21 0.75 -3.90
N ILE A 653 -18.32 1.33 -3.48
CA ILE A 653 -19.22 2.12 -4.30
C ILE A 653 -18.98 3.60 -3.97
N VAL A 654 -18.73 4.40 -4.99
CA VAL A 654 -18.56 5.84 -4.87
C VAL A 654 -19.77 6.52 -5.51
N MET A 655 -20.46 7.36 -4.75
CA MET A 655 -21.66 8.06 -5.19
C MET A 655 -21.42 9.57 -5.08
N ARG A 656 -21.67 10.29 -6.16
CA ARG A 656 -21.68 11.75 -6.18
C ARG A 656 -23.10 12.25 -6.35
N ARG A 657 -23.49 13.24 -5.55
CA ARG A 657 -24.84 13.82 -5.64
C ARG A 657 -25.07 14.46 -7.02
N GLY A 658 -26.06 13.92 -7.75
CA GLY A 658 -26.36 14.37 -9.11
C GLY A 658 -25.34 13.92 -10.17
N GLY A 659 -24.38 13.04 -9.82
CA GLY A 659 -23.44 12.40 -10.70
C GLY A 659 -23.70 10.91 -10.86
N ARG A 660 -22.73 10.21 -11.45
CA ARG A 660 -22.77 8.75 -11.61
C ARG A 660 -22.37 8.04 -10.31
N THR A 661 -22.88 6.83 -10.14
CA THR A 661 -22.39 5.87 -9.15
C THR A 661 -21.33 5.00 -9.82
N THR A 662 -20.14 4.90 -9.19
CA THR A 662 -19.00 4.17 -9.75
C THR A 662 -18.49 3.07 -8.82
N ILE A 663 -17.93 2.03 -9.42
CA ILE A 663 -17.32 0.88 -8.74
C ILE A 663 -16.02 0.57 -9.49
N GLY A 664 -14.86 0.63 -8.81
CA GLY A 664 -13.60 0.17 -9.36
C GLY A 664 -13.39 -1.32 -9.11
N ALA A 665 -12.81 -2.03 -10.09
CA ALA A 665 -12.33 -3.40 -9.93
C ALA A 665 -11.10 -3.64 -10.79
N GLY A 666 -10.17 -4.48 -10.31
CA GLY A 666 -8.93 -4.77 -11.01
C GLY A 666 -8.30 -6.09 -10.59
N GLY A 667 -7.29 -6.50 -11.34
CA GLY A 667 -6.51 -7.70 -11.11
C GLY A 667 -5.02 -7.47 -11.28
N ALA A 668 -4.21 -8.31 -10.66
CA ALA A 668 -2.77 -8.32 -10.78
C ALA A 668 -2.35 -9.11 -12.03
N ILE A 669 -1.84 -8.42 -13.03
CA ILE A 669 -1.37 -9.04 -14.26
C ILE A 669 0.09 -9.47 -14.10
N VAL A 670 0.30 -10.76 -14.21
CA VAL A 670 1.62 -11.41 -14.21
C VAL A 670 1.85 -12.16 -15.53
N MET A 671 3.04 -12.71 -15.75
CA MET A 671 3.35 -13.46 -16.97
C MET A 671 2.50 -14.72 -17.15
N GLN A 672 1.99 -15.31 -16.08
CA GLN A 672 1.13 -16.51 -16.10
C GLN A 672 -0.37 -16.17 -16.23
N SER A 673 -0.75 -14.90 -16.19
CA SER A 673 -2.14 -14.46 -16.30
C SER A 673 -2.75 -14.88 -17.65
N ASP A 674 -3.89 -15.58 -17.58
CA ASP A 674 -4.75 -15.79 -18.75
C ASP A 674 -5.69 -14.59 -18.92
N PRO A 675 -5.71 -13.92 -20.07
CA PRO A 675 -6.50 -12.70 -20.25
C PRO A 675 -8.01 -12.86 -20.00
N GLU A 676 -8.58 -14.01 -20.35
CA GLU A 676 -10.01 -14.26 -20.15
C GLU A 676 -10.33 -14.48 -18.67
N GLU A 677 -9.50 -15.25 -17.96
CA GLU A 677 -9.66 -15.49 -16.52
C GLU A 677 -9.52 -14.19 -15.73
N GLU A 678 -8.56 -13.32 -16.10
CA GLU A 678 -8.36 -12.03 -15.44
C GLU A 678 -9.55 -11.09 -15.66
N PHE A 679 -10.15 -11.09 -16.86
CA PHE A 679 -11.35 -10.32 -17.12
C PHE A 679 -12.56 -10.84 -16.34
N ASP A 680 -12.75 -12.14 -16.25
CA ASP A 680 -13.81 -12.74 -15.44
C ASP A 680 -13.62 -12.45 -13.96
N GLU A 681 -12.36 -12.36 -13.49
CA GLU A 681 -12.02 -12.03 -12.11
C GLU A 681 -12.43 -10.60 -11.74
N ILE A 682 -12.22 -9.59 -12.61
CA ILE A 682 -12.67 -8.23 -12.31
C ILE A 682 -14.18 -8.11 -12.23
N LEU A 683 -14.90 -8.84 -13.09
CA LEU A 683 -16.38 -8.92 -13.03
C LEU A 683 -16.84 -9.56 -11.72
N LEU A 684 -16.18 -10.62 -11.29
CA LEU A 684 -16.45 -11.27 -10.01
C LEU A 684 -16.20 -10.33 -8.83
N LYS A 685 -15.11 -9.54 -8.86
CA LYS A 685 -14.78 -8.56 -7.84
C LYS A 685 -15.78 -7.40 -7.77
N ALA A 686 -16.35 -6.98 -8.90
CA ALA A 686 -17.36 -5.93 -8.97
C ALA A 686 -18.77 -6.42 -8.58
N ARG A 687 -19.02 -7.73 -8.60
CA ARG A 687 -20.35 -8.32 -8.47
C ARG A 687 -21.07 -7.96 -7.16
N ALA A 688 -20.40 -8.03 -6.01
CA ALA A 688 -21.04 -7.78 -4.73
C ALA A 688 -21.54 -6.33 -4.59
N PRO A 689 -20.74 -5.28 -4.91
CA PRO A 689 -21.24 -3.91 -4.98
C PRO A 689 -22.39 -3.69 -5.97
N MET A 690 -22.31 -4.27 -7.19
CA MET A 690 -23.36 -4.17 -8.20
C MET A 690 -24.66 -4.81 -7.74
N ALA A 691 -24.58 -6.02 -7.17
CA ALA A 691 -25.73 -6.74 -6.63
C ALA A 691 -26.40 -5.97 -5.48
N ALA A 692 -25.61 -5.29 -4.62
CA ALA A 692 -26.15 -4.46 -3.54
C ALA A 692 -26.95 -3.27 -4.07
N ILE A 693 -26.45 -2.58 -5.11
CA ILE A 693 -27.18 -1.50 -5.80
C ILE A 693 -28.48 -2.02 -6.40
N ALA A 694 -28.39 -3.11 -7.18
CA ALA A 694 -29.57 -3.71 -7.82
C ALA A 694 -30.62 -4.13 -6.81
N ARG A 695 -30.21 -4.80 -5.72
CA ARG A 695 -31.12 -5.26 -4.67
C ARG A 695 -31.78 -4.10 -3.93
N THR A 696 -31.04 -3.02 -3.64
CA THR A 696 -31.60 -1.84 -2.98
C THR A 696 -32.68 -1.17 -3.84
N LEU A 697 -32.49 -1.11 -5.16
CA LEU A 697 -33.42 -0.46 -6.08
C LEU A 697 -34.59 -1.33 -6.48
N THR A 698 -34.31 -2.60 -6.83
CA THR A 698 -35.31 -3.48 -7.48
C THR A 698 -35.90 -4.54 -6.54
N GLY A 699 -35.27 -4.78 -5.39
CA GLY A 699 -35.61 -5.84 -4.45
C GLY A 699 -34.99 -7.21 -4.82
N SER A 700 -34.21 -7.30 -5.91
CA SER A 700 -33.56 -8.51 -6.37
C SER A 700 -32.11 -8.27 -6.77
N ASP A 701 -31.27 -9.28 -6.60
CA ASP A 701 -29.88 -9.35 -7.06
C ASP A 701 -29.68 -10.45 -8.13
N GLY A 702 -30.77 -11.03 -8.61
CA GLY A 702 -30.76 -12.06 -9.65
C GLY A 702 -30.35 -11.52 -11.01
N ALA A 703 -30.07 -12.43 -11.95
CA ALA A 703 -29.63 -12.09 -13.32
C ALA A 703 -30.62 -11.20 -14.11
N ASP A 704 -31.88 -11.19 -13.71
CA ASP A 704 -32.92 -10.34 -14.34
C ASP A 704 -32.93 -8.90 -13.79
N ALA A 705 -32.27 -8.66 -12.64
CA ALA A 705 -32.28 -7.37 -11.96
C ALA A 705 -31.19 -6.42 -12.42
N TRP A 706 -30.13 -6.92 -13.02
CA TRP A 706 -29.02 -6.09 -13.50
C TRP A 706 -28.20 -6.75 -14.60
N SER A 707 -27.49 -5.94 -15.37
CA SER A 707 -26.57 -6.37 -16.42
C SER A 707 -25.36 -5.45 -16.51
N VAL A 708 -24.30 -5.94 -17.17
CA VAL A 708 -23.10 -5.14 -17.47
C VAL A 708 -22.98 -5.00 -18.99
N GLU A 709 -22.96 -3.76 -19.47
CA GLU A 709 -22.59 -3.43 -20.85
C GLU A 709 -21.06 -3.41 -20.96
N LEU A 710 -20.53 -4.28 -21.82
CA LEU A 710 -19.08 -4.51 -21.99
C LEU A 710 -18.50 -3.82 -23.24
N GLU A 711 -19.31 -3.07 -23.97
CA GLU A 711 -18.82 -2.21 -25.04
C GLU A 711 -18.37 -0.87 -24.46
N PRO A 712 -17.22 -0.33 -24.90
CA PRO A 712 -16.74 0.96 -24.39
C PRO A 712 -17.78 2.05 -24.67
N VAL A 713 -18.01 2.92 -23.69
CA VAL A 713 -18.85 4.10 -23.88
C VAL A 713 -18.17 4.96 -24.95
N ARG A 714 -18.69 4.96 -26.18
CA ARG A 714 -18.30 5.97 -27.17
C ARG A 714 -18.79 7.30 -26.60
N GLU A 715 -17.86 8.20 -26.24
CA GLU A 715 -18.24 9.59 -26.01
C GLU A 715 -19.05 10.04 -27.22
N ALA A 716 -20.35 10.29 -27.00
CA ALA A 716 -21.17 10.94 -28.00
C ALA A 716 -20.48 12.28 -28.29
N GLU A 717 -20.04 12.45 -29.55
CA GLU A 717 -19.47 13.70 -30.07
C GLU A 717 -20.22 14.88 -29.44
N ALA A 718 -19.51 15.60 -28.57
CA ALA A 718 -19.99 16.89 -28.05
C ALA A 718 -20.07 17.83 -29.26
N ALA A 719 -21.28 17.99 -29.82
CA ALA A 719 -21.61 18.92 -30.88
C ALA A 719 -21.73 20.35 -30.31
#